data_976e959c374deedb6ca2141fdad81e21
#
_entry.id   976e959c374deedb6ca2141fdad81e21
#
_cell.length_a   1.000
_cell.length_b   1.000
_cell.length_c   1.000
_cell.angle_alpha   90.00
_cell.angle_beta   90.00
_cell.angle_gamma   90.00
#
_symmetry.space_group_name_H-M   'P 1'
#
loop_
_entity.id
_entity.type
_entity.pdbx_description
1 polymer ?
#
loop_
_entity_poly.entity_id
_entity_poly.type
_entity_poly.pdbx_seq_one_letter_code
_entity_poly.pdbx_strand_id
1 'polypeptide(L)'
;MTTTTAKKPRADRFDPAIEPRWREFWERAGIFDAGRRAGAPSRYILEMFPYPSGDLHVGHLKNYVIGDALTRYYVIRGYDVLHPFGWDAFGLPAENAAIKFKRPPREWTYNNIAESKRSLEVAGIMYDWSREVTTCNPDYYKWNQWLFQLLYRKGLAYRAKSTVNWDPVDQTVLANEQVDAEGRSWRSGAKVEKRDLEQWFFRITAYADRLLNDLDKLTDWPERVKIMQRNWIGRSEGAEVDFPIASSNVEPVASSKVEKLEGSTSVSAESATNRDEHNLQHANLQPANGDVIKVFTTRPDTLWGATFMVLAPEHPLVARLTAPEKRAEVEAYVAKSKLESEIERTSTTKEKTGVFIGAYVINPVNDEQIPIWIADYVLMGYGTGAIMAVPAHDQRDFEFAKQFGLPIRLVVQPPGQSISVDDLTEAWPEEGVIVNSGPIDGVPAGKGEGQSVKAAIAWLEERGKGTGTVNYRLRDWLISRQRYWGTPIPMIHRADGSIVPVPEEQLPVVLPEIEDYLPKGKSPLAAAEHWVNVADPATGEPARRDTDTMDTFVDSSWYFLRFTDARNQQEIFAKAAAAKWMPVDQYIGGIEHAILHLLYARFITKVLYDEGLVPDDEPFKALFTQGMVQRRVRTPLEPVAPESVRFPEELRRKVDLPAGPLSVEQARAELKQHGYSLEQDGDTWVAVSGPVTMSKSAGNGVPVGPFVRQYGSDVARIVVLFAAPPENSMEWTDEGVAGAQRFLNRVVGLISPLRAGSVAAYEQLTQIRLLDLEGADRELYRQLNQTIKKVTQDTEAFHFNTAIAALMSLLNDAIDYRAKVDRLTPIFELLAHTYARLLAPFAPHLAEELQSWLGGQGSVYDAGWPAWDEAALAQDEIELVLQVNGKVRGKINVLAQADEAQLREWALTNERVRGFVGDKPVRKVIVVPGKLVNVVV
;
A
#
# COMPACT_ATOMS: atom_id res chain seq x y z
N MET A 1 -31.22 16.25 -35.34
CA MET A 1 -32.31 15.95 -34.41
C MET A 1 -33.02 14.69 -34.87
N THR A 2 -32.55 13.54 -34.45
CA THR A 2 -33.21 12.24 -34.66
C THR A 2 -33.91 11.90 -33.33
N THR A 3 -35.22 12.02 -33.32
CA THR A 3 -36.11 11.61 -32.23
C THR A 3 -36.01 10.10 -32.04
N THR A 4 -35.20 9.67 -31.08
CA THR A 4 -35.18 8.28 -30.62
C THR A 4 -36.49 8.06 -29.85
N THR A 5 -37.49 7.42 -30.48
CA THR A 5 -38.66 6.92 -29.78
C THR A 5 -38.24 5.96 -28.70
N ALA A 6 -38.41 6.35 -27.43
CA ALA A 6 -38.20 5.50 -26.29
C ALA A 6 -39.06 4.23 -26.45
N LYS A 7 -38.42 3.07 -26.70
CA LYS A 7 -39.11 1.76 -26.69
C LYS A 7 -39.67 1.56 -25.27
N LYS A 8 -40.97 1.23 -25.18
CA LYS A 8 -41.58 0.82 -23.89
C LYS A 8 -40.73 -0.24 -23.23
N PRO A 9 -40.41 -0.10 -21.90
CA PRO A 9 -39.62 -1.09 -21.18
C PRO A 9 -40.27 -2.46 -21.34
N ARG A 10 -39.47 -3.47 -21.72
CA ARG A 10 -39.90 -4.86 -21.71
C ARG A 10 -39.86 -5.33 -20.28
N ALA A 11 -41.00 -5.78 -19.76
CA ALA A 11 -41.17 -6.25 -18.38
C ALA A 11 -40.28 -7.47 -17.99
N ASP A 12 -39.60 -8.07 -18.99
CA ASP A 12 -38.78 -9.27 -18.92
C ASP A 12 -37.26 -8.97 -18.94
N ARG A 13 -36.84 -7.69 -18.79
CA ARG A 13 -35.45 -7.28 -18.81
C ARG A 13 -35.12 -6.33 -17.68
N PHE A 14 -33.84 -6.36 -17.25
CA PHE A 14 -33.29 -5.37 -16.31
C PHE A 14 -33.39 -3.96 -16.91
N ASP A 15 -33.98 -3.05 -16.13
CA ASP A 15 -34.12 -1.65 -16.48
C ASP A 15 -33.40 -0.78 -15.43
N PRO A 16 -32.30 -0.08 -15.78
CA PRO A 16 -31.58 0.80 -14.84
C PRO A 16 -32.45 1.92 -14.27
N ALA A 17 -33.59 2.23 -14.84
CA ALA A 17 -34.53 3.25 -14.34
C ALA A 17 -35.10 2.94 -12.96
N ILE A 18 -34.95 1.71 -12.44
CA ILE A 18 -35.33 1.35 -11.08
C ILE A 18 -34.35 1.88 -10.01
N GLU A 19 -33.06 2.08 -10.36
CA GLU A 19 -31.99 2.36 -9.44
C GLU A 19 -32.15 3.65 -8.62
N PRO A 20 -32.57 4.81 -9.19
CA PRO A 20 -32.72 6.05 -8.42
C PRO A 20 -33.71 5.92 -7.26
N ARG A 21 -34.83 5.24 -7.46
CA ARG A 21 -35.85 5.09 -6.42
C ARG A 21 -35.36 4.25 -5.25
N TRP A 22 -34.53 3.20 -5.49
CA TRP A 22 -33.98 2.37 -4.44
C TRP A 22 -32.91 3.10 -3.64
N ARG A 23 -32.08 3.92 -4.30
CA ARG A 23 -31.10 4.79 -3.61
C ARG A 23 -31.82 5.77 -2.67
N GLU A 24 -32.84 6.48 -3.16
CA GLU A 24 -33.67 7.37 -2.37
C GLU A 24 -34.37 6.65 -1.19
N PHE A 25 -34.81 5.41 -1.42
CA PHE A 25 -35.40 4.59 -0.35
C PHE A 25 -34.36 4.27 0.73
N TRP A 26 -33.15 3.83 0.38
CA TRP A 26 -32.10 3.49 1.35
C TRP A 26 -31.70 4.70 2.17
N GLU A 27 -31.50 5.85 1.55
CA GLU A 27 -31.15 7.10 2.20
C GLU A 27 -32.26 7.54 3.20
N ARG A 28 -33.49 7.59 2.76
CA ARG A 28 -34.63 7.98 3.62
C ARG A 28 -34.87 7.02 4.78
N ALA A 29 -34.62 5.74 4.59
CA ALA A 29 -34.80 4.70 5.62
C ALA A 29 -33.56 4.52 6.52
N GLY A 30 -32.44 5.22 6.23
CA GLY A 30 -31.19 5.11 6.97
C GLY A 30 -30.62 3.68 7.01
N ILE A 31 -30.76 2.94 5.89
CA ILE A 31 -30.41 1.50 5.86
C ILE A 31 -28.94 1.26 6.24
N PHE A 32 -28.06 2.19 5.87
CA PHE A 32 -26.61 2.09 6.05
C PHE A 32 -26.04 3.06 7.10
N ASP A 33 -26.91 3.69 7.90
CA ASP A 33 -26.46 4.58 8.97
C ASP A 33 -25.90 3.76 10.15
N ALA A 34 -24.69 4.11 10.56
CA ALA A 34 -24.04 3.49 11.71
C ALA A 34 -24.81 3.78 12.99
N GLY A 35 -25.06 2.75 13.79
CA GLY A 35 -25.89 2.81 15.00
C GLY A 35 -27.38 2.48 14.77
N ARG A 36 -27.83 2.26 13.53
CA ARG A 36 -29.20 1.83 13.23
C ARG A 36 -29.58 0.54 13.96
N ARG A 37 -28.64 -0.37 14.15
CA ARG A 37 -28.82 -1.66 14.83
C ARG A 37 -28.12 -1.66 16.19
N ALA A 38 -28.52 -0.74 17.05
CA ALA A 38 -27.96 -0.63 18.40
C ALA A 38 -28.05 -1.97 19.16
N GLY A 39 -26.89 -2.44 19.69
CA GLY A 39 -26.78 -3.71 20.41
C GLY A 39 -26.44 -4.93 19.53
N ALA A 40 -26.47 -4.80 18.20
CA ALA A 40 -25.94 -5.82 17.30
C ALA A 40 -24.39 -5.83 17.30
N PRO A 41 -23.75 -6.94 16.89
CA PRO A 41 -22.30 -6.95 16.69
C PRO A 41 -21.88 -5.86 15.70
N SER A 42 -20.85 -5.09 16.05
CA SER A 42 -20.32 -4.02 15.20
C SER A 42 -19.35 -4.54 14.15
N ARG A 43 -19.27 -3.82 13.03
CA ARG A 43 -18.24 -3.98 11.99
C ARG A 43 -17.84 -2.62 11.45
N TYR A 44 -16.55 -2.38 11.32
CA TYR A 44 -16.00 -1.19 10.68
C TYR A 44 -15.31 -1.58 9.38
N ILE A 45 -15.88 -1.19 8.26
CA ILE A 45 -15.36 -1.43 6.91
C ILE A 45 -14.94 -0.09 6.33
N LEU A 46 -13.74 0.01 5.80
CA LEU A 46 -13.18 1.26 5.35
C LEU A 46 -12.30 1.06 4.12
N GLU A 47 -12.55 1.83 3.07
CA GLU A 47 -11.65 2.01 1.95
C GLU A 47 -10.79 3.25 2.14
N MET A 48 -9.59 3.23 1.56
CA MET A 48 -8.76 4.42 1.49
C MET A 48 -9.50 5.53 0.74
N PHE A 49 -9.61 6.71 1.36
CA PHE A 49 -10.31 7.84 0.77
C PHE A 49 -9.48 8.51 -0.34
N PRO A 50 -10.14 9.14 -1.34
CA PRO A 50 -9.47 9.65 -2.52
C PRO A 50 -8.95 11.08 -2.34
N TYR A 51 -7.96 11.43 -3.18
CA TYR A 51 -7.62 12.82 -3.46
C TYR A 51 -8.62 13.43 -4.47
N PRO A 52 -9.31 14.54 -4.17
CA PRO A 52 -10.27 15.16 -5.07
C PRO A 52 -9.59 15.98 -6.18
N SER A 53 -8.74 15.30 -6.98
CA SER A 53 -7.98 15.92 -8.07
C SER A 53 -8.69 15.88 -9.43
N GLY A 54 -9.94 15.43 -9.48
CA GLY A 54 -10.83 15.35 -10.65
C GLY A 54 -11.84 14.22 -10.49
N ASP A 55 -12.74 14.03 -11.49
CA ASP A 55 -13.81 13.03 -11.44
C ASP A 55 -13.29 11.58 -11.31
N LEU A 56 -14.16 10.70 -10.80
CA LEU A 56 -13.89 9.28 -10.60
C LEU A 56 -14.04 8.50 -11.92
N HIS A 57 -13.17 7.51 -12.11
CA HIS A 57 -13.28 6.52 -13.17
C HIS A 57 -13.49 5.12 -12.61
N VAL A 58 -13.83 4.15 -13.45
CA VAL A 58 -14.13 2.76 -13.05
C VAL A 58 -12.99 2.10 -12.26
N GLY A 59 -11.74 2.53 -12.47
CA GLY A 59 -10.60 2.07 -11.66
C GLY A 59 -10.76 2.39 -10.17
N HIS A 60 -11.26 3.58 -9.84
CA HIS A 60 -11.60 3.94 -8.45
C HIS A 60 -12.84 3.16 -7.98
N LEU A 61 -13.84 2.96 -8.86
CA LEU A 61 -15.08 2.28 -8.53
C LEU A 61 -14.81 0.84 -8.04
N LYS A 62 -13.81 0.14 -8.55
CA LYS A 62 -13.45 -1.22 -8.09
C LYS A 62 -13.18 -1.24 -6.59
N ASN A 63 -12.40 -0.29 -6.07
CA ASN A 63 -12.08 -0.21 -4.64
C ASN A 63 -13.35 -0.07 -3.79
N TYR A 64 -14.19 0.90 -4.14
CA TYR A 64 -15.40 1.22 -3.38
C TYR A 64 -16.50 0.17 -3.49
N VAL A 65 -16.64 -0.50 -4.64
CA VAL A 65 -17.60 -1.60 -4.82
C VAL A 65 -17.23 -2.82 -3.98
N ILE A 66 -15.94 -3.11 -3.78
CA ILE A 66 -15.48 -4.21 -2.92
C ILE A 66 -15.92 -3.99 -1.47
N GLY A 67 -15.66 -2.81 -0.92
CA GLY A 67 -16.08 -2.48 0.46
C GLY A 67 -17.59 -2.38 0.61
N ASP A 68 -18.28 -1.78 -0.36
CA ASP A 68 -19.74 -1.71 -0.35
C ASP A 68 -20.41 -3.10 -0.44
N ALA A 69 -19.86 -4.02 -1.24
CA ALA A 69 -20.38 -5.39 -1.30
C ALA A 69 -20.24 -6.11 0.04
N LEU A 70 -19.10 -5.94 0.71
CA LEU A 70 -18.86 -6.50 2.04
C LEU A 70 -19.76 -5.84 3.09
N THR A 71 -19.92 -4.52 3.04
CA THR A 71 -20.85 -3.76 3.92
C THR A 71 -22.27 -4.30 3.78
N ARG A 72 -22.79 -4.42 2.56
CA ARG A 72 -24.12 -4.97 2.28
C ARG A 72 -24.29 -6.37 2.83
N TYR A 73 -23.26 -7.21 2.67
CA TYR A 73 -23.24 -8.56 3.22
C TYR A 73 -23.36 -8.57 4.75
N TYR A 74 -22.63 -7.71 5.47
CA TYR A 74 -22.74 -7.66 6.93
C TYR A 74 -24.07 -7.00 7.39
N VAL A 75 -24.54 -5.99 6.67
CA VAL A 75 -25.84 -5.36 6.98
C VAL A 75 -26.99 -6.37 6.87
N ILE A 76 -27.09 -7.17 5.80
CA ILE A 76 -28.14 -8.18 5.64
C ILE A 76 -27.98 -9.32 6.66
N ARG A 77 -26.77 -9.56 7.18
CA ARG A 77 -26.51 -10.49 8.29
C ARG A 77 -26.88 -9.95 9.67
N GLY A 78 -27.34 -8.71 9.75
CA GLY A 78 -27.81 -8.11 10.99
C GLY A 78 -26.75 -7.38 11.81
N TYR A 79 -25.56 -7.12 11.28
CA TYR A 79 -24.51 -6.33 11.94
C TYR A 79 -24.84 -4.83 11.95
N ASP A 80 -24.34 -4.11 12.96
CA ASP A 80 -24.24 -2.65 12.97
C ASP A 80 -22.92 -2.27 12.28
N VAL A 81 -23.01 -1.69 11.06
CA VAL A 81 -21.83 -1.46 10.22
C VAL A 81 -21.51 0.03 10.16
N LEU A 82 -20.26 0.38 10.45
CA LEU A 82 -19.68 1.70 10.15
C LEU A 82 -19.00 1.63 8.80
N HIS A 83 -19.57 2.33 7.80
CA HIS A 83 -19.02 2.47 6.45
C HIS A 83 -19.02 3.94 6.05
N PRO A 84 -18.06 4.74 6.54
CA PRO A 84 -17.97 6.17 6.31
C PRO A 84 -17.21 6.52 5.04
N PHE A 85 -17.30 7.77 4.61
CA PHE A 85 -16.50 8.30 3.51
C PHE A 85 -15.99 9.71 3.76
N GLY A 86 -14.94 10.11 3.06
CA GLY A 86 -14.35 11.44 3.14
C GLY A 86 -13.37 11.72 2.02
N TRP A 87 -12.69 12.87 2.15
CA TRP A 87 -11.87 13.43 1.10
C TRP A 87 -10.51 13.84 1.67
N ASP A 88 -9.44 13.24 1.14
CA ASP A 88 -8.07 13.71 1.38
C ASP A 88 -7.84 14.94 0.48
N ALA A 89 -8.20 16.10 1.00
CA ALA A 89 -8.48 17.28 0.21
C ALA A 89 -7.35 18.32 0.20
N PHE A 90 -6.32 18.12 1.02
CA PHE A 90 -5.10 18.92 1.03
C PHE A 90 -3.99 18.33 0.16
N GLY A 91 -2.88 19.04 0.05
CA GLY A 91 -1.61 18.60 -0.50
C GLY A 91 -1.45 18.78 -2.01
N LEU A 92 -0.31 18.33 -2.49
CA LEU A 92 0.17 18.45 -3.87
C LEU A 92 -0.84 17.96 -4.94
N PRO A 93 -1.61 16.89 -4.74
CA PRO A 93 -2.51 16.41 -5.76
C PRO A 93 -3.57 17.42 -6.18
N ALA A 94 -4.20 18.05 -5.21
CA ALA A 94 -5.24 19.05 -5.45
C ALA A 94 -4.64 20.39 -5.93
N GLU A 95 -3.53 20.82 -5.32
CA GLU A 95 -2.88 22.10 -5.65
C GLU A 95 -2.28 22.10 -7.05
N ASN A 96 -1.55 21.04 -7.44
CA ASN A 96 -0.98 20.95 -8.78
C ASN A 96 -2.06 20.87 -9.88
N ALA A 97 -3.18 20.19 -9.61
CA ALA A 97 -4.31 20.19 -10.53
C ALA A 97 -4.92 21.59 -10.67
N ALA A 98 -5.13 22.29 -9.55
CA ALA A 98 -5.63 23.68 -9.55
C ALA A 98 -4.72 24.63 -10.34
N ILE A 99 -3.38 24.54 -10.14
CA ILE A 99 -2.38 25.29 -10.89
C ILE A 99 -2.48 25.00 -12.39
N LYS A 100 -2.54 23.70 -12.77
CA LYS A 100 -2.66 23.28 -14.16
C LYS A 100 -3.90 23.85 -14.86
N PHE A 101 -5.03 23.92 -14.15
CA PHE A 101 -6.29 24.43 -14.66
C PHE A 101 -6.51 25.93 -14.37
N LYS A 102 -5.51 26.61 -13.77
CA LYS A 102 -5.52 28.04 -13.42
C LYS A 102 -6.76 28.45 -12.59
N ARG A 103 -7.03 27.68 -11.56
CA ARG A 103 -8.13 27.91 -10.61
C ARG A 103 -7.61 27.94 -9.18
N PRO A 104 -8.24 28.67 -8.24
CA PRO A 104 -7.90 28.61 -6.83
C PRO A 104 -8.00 27.18 -6.29
N PRO A 105 -7.03 26.68 -5.48
CA PRO A 105 -7.05 25.31 -4.95
C PRO A 105 -8.32 24.97 -4.17
N ARG A 106 -8.85 25.91 -3.37
CA ARG A 106 -10.10 25.75 -2.61
C ARG A 106 -11.28 25.48 -3.54
N GLU A 107 -11.52 26.37 -4.52
CA GLU A 107 -12.63 26.22 -5.48
C GLU A 107 -12.52 24.92 -6.28
N TRP A 108 -11.32 24.63 -6.78
CA TRP A 108 -11.05 23.41 -7.54
C TRP A 108 -11.37 22.16 -6.72
N THR A 109 -10.89 22.10 -5.46
CA THR A 109 -11.06 20.96 -4.56
C THR A 109 -12.54 20.70 -4.27
N TYR A 110 -13.30 21.72 -3.83
CA TYR A 110 -14.72 21.56 -3.49
C TYR A 110 -15.58 21.19 -4.70
N ASN A 111 -15.28 21.72 -5.89
CA ASN A 111 -15.97 21.35 -7.11
C ASN A 111 -15.75 19.86 -7.45
N ASN A 112 -14.51 19.37 -7.32
CA ASN A 112 -14.22 17.96 -7.55
C ASN A 112 -14.85 17.04 -6.49
N ILE A 113 -14.89 17.47 -5.23
CA ILE A 113 -15.60 16.74 -4.16
C ILE A 113 -17.08 16.57 -4.54
N ALA A 114 -17.75 17.67 -4.89
CA ALA A 114 -19.17 17.65 -5.27
C ALA A 114 -19.44 16.76 -6.50
N GLU A 115 -18.53 16.72 -7.47
CA GLU A 115 -18.65 15.89 -8.68
C GLU A 115 -18.40 14.41 -8.40
N SER A 116 -17.35 14.12 -7.64
CA SER A 116 -17.00 12.74 -7.21
C SER A 116 -18.08 12.15 -6.31
N LYS A 117 -18.64 12.93 -5.38
CA LYS A 117 -19.76 12.51 -4.52
C LYS A 117 -20.97 12.10 -5.34
N ARG A 118 -21.36 12.94 -6.32
CA ARG A 118 -22.44 12.59 -7.26
C ARG A 118 -22.14 11.32 -8.05
N SER A 119 -20.89 11.08 -8.43
CA SER A 119 -20.48 9.86 -9.13
C SER A 119 -20.63 8.61 -8.25
N LEU A 120 -20.29 8.70 -6.94
CA LEU A 120 -20.49 7.62 -5.96
C LEU A 120 -21.97 7.35 -5.68
N GLU A 121 -22.76 8.41 -5.50
CA GLU A 121 -24.21 8.32 -5.29
C GLU A 121 -24.89 7.64 -6.48
N VAL A 122 -24.57 8.05 -7.72
CA VAL A 122 -25.11 7.44 -8.95
C VAL A 122 -24.65 5.99 -9.08
N ALA A 123 -23.43 5.65 -8.67
CA ALA A 123 -22.94 4.28 -8.64
C ALA A 123 -23.58 3.41 -7.54
N GLY A 124 -24.47 3.99 -6.72
CA GLY A 124 -25.18 3.27 -5.68
C GLY A 124 -24.29 2.74 -4.55
N ILE A 125 -23.13 3.37 -4.35
CA ILE A 125 -22.28 3.09 -3.18
C ILE A 125 -22.89 3.78 -1.97
N MET A 126 -23.17 3.01 -0.92
CA MET A 126 -23.88 3.52 0.25
C MET A 126 -22.92 3.72 1.42
N TYR A 127 -22.68 4.98 1.73
CA TYR A 127 -21.91 5.40 2.89
C TYR A 127 -22.79 6.08 3.94
N ASP A 128 -22.35 6.05 5.19
CA ASP A 128 -22.90 6.94 6.23
C ASP A 128 -22.37 8.37 6.02
N TRP A 129 -23.04 9.12 5.15
CA TRP A 129 -22.69 10.51 4.82
C TRP A 129 -22.79 11.48 6.00
N SER A 130 -23.48 11.10 7.08
CA SER A 130 -23.53 11.92 8.31
C SER A 130 -22.15 12.06 8.95
N ARG A 131 -21.24 11.14 8.64
CA ARG A 131 -19.85 11.09 9.12
C ARG A 131 -18.82 11.56 8.09
N GLU A 132 -19.26 12.15 6.98
CA GLU A 132 -18.36 12.67 5.94
C GLU A 132 -17.33 13.65 6.54
N VAL A 133 -16.05 13.47 6.22
CA VAL A 133 -14.97 14.39 6.57
C VAL A 133 -14.26 14.90 5.32
N THR A 134 -13.75 16.14 5.40
CA THR A 134 -12.95 16.77 4.34
C THR A 134 -11.73 17.37 5.00
N THR A 135 -10.54 16.87 4.69
CA THR A 135 -9.32 17.20 5.44
C THR A 135 -8.94 18.68 5.36
N CYS A 136 -9.32 19.39 4.28
CA CYS A 136 -9.09 20.84 4.15
C CYS A 136 -10.09 21.73 4.89
N ASN A 137 -11.07 21.17 5.60
CA ASN A 137 -11.97 21.93 6.45
C ASN A 137 -11.30 22.31 7.77
N PRO A 138 -11.50 23.54 8.29
CA PRO A 138 -10.94 23.97 9.56
C PRO A 138 -11.32 23.10 10.75
N ASP A 139 -12.52 22.50 10.76
CA ASP A 139 -13.01 21.58 11.78
C ASP A 139 -12.32 20.23 11.78
N TYR A 140 -11.66 19.85 10.64
CA TYR A 140 -10.81 18.69 10.55
C TYR A 140 -9.34 19.02 10.88
N TYR A 141 -8.72 19.96 10.15
CA TYR A 141 -7.28 20.23 10.33
C TYR A 141 -6.92 20.93 11.64
N LYS A 142 -7.89 21.46 12.38
CA LYS A 142 -7.70 21.80 13.80
C LYS A 142 -7.06 20.66 14.58
N TRP A 143 -7.47 19.43 14.28
CA TRP A 143 -6.99 18.25 14.98
C TRP A 143 -5.64 17.75 14.47
N ASN A 144 -5.28 18.01 13.21
CA ASN A 144 -3.89 17.86 12.75
C ASN A 144 -2.95 18.76 13.54
N GLN A 145 -3.37 20.00 13.76
CA GLN A 145 -2.61 21.01 14.52
C GLN A 145 -2.51 20.60 16.00
N TRP A 146 -3.57 20.11 16.58
CA TRP A 146 -3.57 19.58 17.93
C TRP A 146 -2.65 18.35 18.06
N LEU A 147 -2.71 17.43 17.10
CA LEU A 147 -1.83 16.26 17.04
C LEU A 147 -0.36 16.65 16.91
N PHE A 148 -0.05 17.63 16.07
CA PHE A 148 1.30 18.19 15.97
C PHE A 148 1.79 18.71 17.33
N GLN A 149 0.96 19.47 18.04
CA GLN A 149 1.31 20.01 19.37
C GLN A 149 1.47 18.90 20.42
N LEU A 150 0.65 17.85 20.35
CA LEU A 150 0.82 16.66 21.20
C LEU A 150 2.20 16.02 20.97
N LEU A 151 2.57 15.79 19.71
CA LEU A 151 3.87 15.24 19.35
C LEU A 151 5.02 16.18 19.77
N TYR A 152 4.85 17.49 19.64
CA TYR A 152 5.83 18.48 20.06
C TYR A 152 6.07 18.45 21.58
N ARG A 153 5.01 18.43 22.39
CA ARG A 153 5.11 18.29 23.87
C ARG A 153 5.81 17.00 24.30
N LYS A 154 5.71 15.96 23.50
CA LYS A 154 6.35 14.64 23.75
C LYS A 154 7.79 14.57 23.21
N GLY A 155 8.30 15.61 22.57
CA GLY A 155 9.61 15.58 21.90
C GLY A 155 9.62 14.71 20.63
N LEU A 156 8.45 14.31 20.14
CA LEU A 156 8.28 13.53 18.91
C LEU A 156 8.14 14.42 17.67
N ALA A 157 7.81 15.69 17.80
CA ALA A 157 7.93 16.68 16.73
C ALA A 157 9.09 17.64 17.07
N TYR A 158 9.99 17.84 16.12
CA TYR A 158 11.16 18.70 16.29
C TYR A 158 11.57 19.36 14.98
N ARG A 159 12.33 20.46 15.07
CA ARG A 159 12.87 21.19 13.94
C ARG A 159 14.39 21.03 13.88
N ALA A 160 14.90 20.69 12.71
CA ALA A 160 16.34 20.51 12.51
C ALA A 160 16.76 20.91 11.10
N LYS A 161 18.03 21.34 10.95
CA LYS A 161 18.67 21.46 9.65
C LYS A 161 19.08 20.08 9.17
N SER A 162 18.64 19.68 7.99
CA SER A 162 18.93 18.38 7.39
C SER A 162 19.06 18.50 5.89
N THR A 163 19.83 17.59 5.28
CA THR A 163 19.85 17.41 3.84
C THR A 163 18.60 16.67 3.41
N VAL A 164 17.73 17.33 2.66
CA VAL A 164 16.40 16.85 2.26
C VAL A 164 16.32 16.65 0.75
N ASN A 165 15.36 15.83 0.32
CA ASN A 165 15.01 15.66 -1.08
C ASN A 165 14.14 16.84 -1.54
N TRP A 166 14.59 17.55 -2.54
CA TRP A 166 13.89 18.68 -3.15
C TRP A 166 13.37 18.27 -4.53
N ASP A 167 12.08 18.46 -4.76
CA ASP A 167 11.48 18.33 -6.07
C ASP A 167 11.59 19.67 -6.82
N PRO A 168 12.38 19.75 -7.92
CA PRO A 168 12.57 21.01 -8.65
C PRO A 168 11.35 21.44 -9.47
N VAL A 169 10.43 20.51 -9.80
CA VAL A 169 9.19 20.77 -10.54
C VAL A 169 8.10 21.25 -9.60
N ASP A 170 7.87 20.51 -8.52
CA ASP A 170 6.87 20.87 -7.51
C ASP A 170 7.38 21.95 -6.54
N GLN A 171 8.67 22.27 -6.56
CA GLN A 171 9.35 23.27 -5.74
C GLN A 171 9.06 23.11 -4.23
N THR A 172 9.19 21.91 -3.73
CA THR A 172 8.96 21.54 -2.33
C THR A 172 9.87 20.38 -1.91
N VAL A 173 10.01 20.19 -0.60
CA VAL A 173 10.70 19.02 -0.04
C VAL A 173 9.79 17.79 -0.06
N LEU A 174 10.43 16.62 -0.14
CA LEU A 174 9.78 15.31 -0.11
C LEU A 174 10.34 14.48 1.04
N ALA A 175 9.49 13.73 1.70
CA ALA A 175 9.94 12.66 2.61
C ALA A 175 10.66 11.55 1.82
N ASN A 176 11.50 10.76 2.49
CA ASN A 176 12.28 9.71 1.81
C ASN A 176 11.38 8.67 1.13
N GLU A 177 10.24 8.37 1.73
CA GLU A 177 9.22 7.45 1.25
C GLU A 177 8.53 7.92 -0.03
N GLN A 178 8.66 9.21 -0.36
CA GLN A 178 8.08 9.86 -1.55
C GLN A 178 9.06 9.92 -2.74
N VAL A 179 10.22 9.28 -2.61
CA VAL A 179 11.23 9.17 -3.66
C VAL A 179 11.37 7.70 -4.04
N ASP A 180 11.24 7.42 -5.34
CA ASP A 180 11.36 6.05 -5.86
C ASP A 180 12.81 5.54 -5.86
N ALA A 181 12.99 4.29 -6.26
CA ALA A 181 14.30 3.65 -6.32
C ALA A 181 15.25 4.34 -7.33
N GLU A 182 14.74 5.02 -8.33
CA GLU A 182 15.50 5.75 -9.36
C GLU A 182 15.84 7.20 -8.95
N GLY A 183 15.53 7.60 -7.70
CA GLY A 183 15.76 8.94 -7.18
C GLY A 183 14.82 10.00 -7.76
N ARG A 184 13.61 9.61 -8.14
CA ARG A 184 12.59 10.48 -8.70
C ARG A 184 11.46 10.72 -7.71
N SER A 185 10.88 11.90 -7.80
CA SER A 185 9.64 12.22 -7.10
C SER A 185 8.53 11.27 -7.52
N TRP A 186 7.88 10.62 -6.58
CA TRP A 186 6.72 9.74 -6.80
C TRP A 186 5.57 10.43 -7.55
N ARG A 187 5.56 11.75 -7.54
CA ARG A 187 4.50 12.59 -8.07
C ARG A 187 4.83 13.26 -9.39
N SER A 188 5.88 14.07 -9.42
CA SER A 188 6.29 14.82 -10.62
C SER A 188 7.07 13.95 -11.61
N GLY A 189 7.67 12.84 -11.14
CA GLY A 189 8.63 12.02 -11.89
C GLY A 189 9.98 12.71 -12.11
N ALA A 190 10.19 13.94 -11.60
CA ALA A 190 11.44 14.65 -11.71
C ALA A 190 12.53 14.02 -10.84
N LYS A 191 13.78 14.06 -11.28
CA LYS A 191 14.94 13.69 -10.47
C LYS A 191 15.05 14.68 -9.30
N VAL A 192 15.11 14.18 -8.06
CA VAL A 192 15.20 15.04 -6.88
C VAL A 192 16.60 15.62 -6.71
N GLU A 193 16.66 16.81 -6.11
CA GLU A 193 17.89 17.48 -5.70
C GLU A 193 18.09 17.36 -4.20
N LYS A 194 19.33 17.32 -3.72
CA LYS A 194 19.63 17.41 -2.28
C LYS A 194 19.82 18.87 -1.88
N ARG A 195 19.12 19.32 -0.84
CA ARG A 195 19.23 20.68 -0.28
C ARG A 195 19.31 20.64 1.25
N ASP A 196 20.11 21.51 1.83
CA ASP A 196 20.20 21.65 3.28
C ASP A 196 19.20 22.72 3.74
N LEU A 197 18.13 22.30 4.40
CA LEU A 197 17.04 23.15 4.86
C LEU A 197 16.69 22.84 6.32
N GLU A 198 16.23 23.86 7.06
CA GLU A 198 15.60 23.65 8.37
C GLU A 198 14.15 23.26 8.19
N GLN A 199 13.78 22.09 8.73
CA GLN A 199 12.49 21.46 8.50
C GLN A 199 11.94 20.84 9.79
N TRP A 200 10.62 20.65 9.84
CA TRP A 200 9.96 19.86 10.89
C TRP A 200 9.94 18.39 10.56
N PHE A 201 10.15 17.58 11.58
CA PHE A 201 10.14 16.12 11.52
C PHE A 201 9.27 15.54 12.62
N PHE A 202 8.63 14.40 12.34
CA PHE A 202 8.11 13.50 13.35
C PHE A 202 9.08 12.36 13.59
N ARG A 203 9.39 12.09 14.87
CA ARG A 203 10.36 11.08 15.32
C ARG A 203 9.76 9.66 15.26
N ILE A 204 9.39 9.21 14.06
CA ILE A 204 8.87 7.85 13.83
C ILE A 204 9.90 6.78 14.21
N THR A 205 11.21 7.10 14.16
CA THR A 205 12.30 6.18 14.57
C THR A 205 12.22 5.79 16.03
N ALA A 206 11.65 6.63 16.90
CA ALA A 206 11.42 6.28 18.31
C ALA A 206 10.44 5.11 18.48
N TYR A 207 9.68 4.77 17.47
CA TYR A 207 8.72 3.66 17.45
C TYR A 207 9.18 2.50 16.55
N ALA A 208 10.40 2.55 16.00
CA ALA A 208 10.88 1.59 15.00
C ALA A 208 10.79 0.12 15.49
N ASP A 209 11.20 -0.18 16.72
CA ASP A 209 11.08 -1.53 17.30
C ASP A 209 9.63 -1.99 17.42
N ARG A 210 8.74 -1.12 17.92
CA ARG A 210 7.31 -1.46 18.05
C ARG A 210 6.68 -1.65 16.68
N LEU A 211 6.97 -0.77 15.72
CA LEU A 211 6.48 -0.90 14.34
C LEU A 211 6.96 -2.20 13.68
N LEU A 212 8.18 -2.64 13.99
CA LEU A 212 8.75 -3.88 13.46
C LEU A 212 8.14 -5.12 14.13
N ASN A 213 8.20 -5.17 15.47
CA ASN A 213 7.81 -6.35 16.26
C ASN A 213 6.30 -6.60 16.15
N ASP A 214 5.48 -5.55 16.14
CA ASP A 214 4.03 -5.65 16.07
C ASP A 214 3.51 -6.05 14.67
N LEU A 215 4.38 -6.18 13.65
CA LEU A 215 4.00 -6.82 12.37
C LEU A 215 3.53 -8.26 12.56
N ASP A 216 3.99 -8.93 13.61
CA ASP A 216 3.61 -10.30 13.91
C ASP A 216 2.18 -10.39 14.49
N LYS A 217 1.65 -9.29 15.06
CA LYS A 217 0.24 -9.17 15.49
C LYS A 217 -0.73 -9.08 14.30
N LEU A 218 -0.25 -8.63 13.12
CA LEU A 218 -1.05 -8.35 11.93
C LEU A 218 -1.27 -9.64 11.11
N THR A 219 -1.96 -10.62 11.70
CA THR A 219 -2.17 -11.96 11.10
C THR A 219 -2.99 -11.91 9.81
N ASP A 220 -3.95 -10.97 9.72
CA ASP A 220 -4.88 -10.83 8.59
C ASP A 220 -4.43 -9.74 7.58
N TRP A 221 -3.12 -9.45 7.58
CA TRP A 221 -2.49 -8.60 6.59
C TRP A 221 -1.75 -9.43 5.52
N PRO A 222 -1.73 -8.96 4.24
CA PRO A 222 -0.94 -9.62 3.21
C PRO A 222 0.54 -9.67 3.58
N GLU A 223 1.15 -10.85 3.52
CA GLU A 223 2.57 -11.05 3.89
C GLU A 223 3.50 -10.12 3.11
N ARG A 224 3.17 -9.85 1.84
CA ARG A 224 3.93 -8.91 1.00
C ARG A 224 4.02 -7.50 1.61
N VAL A 225 2.94 -7.00 2.21
CA VAL A 225 2.93 -5.68 2.87
C VAL A 225 3.82 -5.70 4.11
N LYS A 226 3.75 -6.75 4.93
CA LYS A 226 4.61 -6.93 6.12
C LYS A 226 6.09 -6.99 5.75
N ILE A 227 6.44 -7.73 4.68
CA ILE A 227 7.81 -7.78 4.15
C ILE A 227 8.28 -6.39 3.69
N MET A 228 7.45 -5.63 2.97
CA MET A 228 7.78 -4.28 2.55
C MET A 228 8.07 -3.37 3.75
N GLN A 229 7.24 -3.38 4.78
CA GLN A 229 7.46 -2.60 6.01
C GLN A 229 8.71 -3.06 6.78
N ARG A 230 8.89 -4.37 6.95
CA ARG A 230 10.07 -4.95 7.62
C ARG A 230 11.36 -4.52 6.91
N ASN A 231 11.39 -4.59 5.60
CA ASN A 231 12.53 -4.17 4.80
C ASN A 231 12.74 -2.64 4.84
N TRP A 232 11.68 -1.85 4.92
CA TRP A 232 11.76 -0.38 4.98
C TRP A 232 12.28 0.08 6.35
N ILE A 233 11.79 -0.49 7.44
CA ILE A 233 12.30 -0.23 8.79
C ILE A 233 13.77 -0.64 8.88
N GLY A 234 14.14 -1.79 8.32
CA GLY A 234 15.51 -2.21 8.09
C GLY A 234 16.37 -2.20 9.34
N ARG A 235 15.93 -2.90 10.40
CA ARG A 235 16.67 -3.08 11.64
C ARG A 235 17.98 -3.85 11.38
N SER A 236 19.09 -3.29 11.82
CA SER A 236 20.43 -3.87 11.68
C SER A 236 21.12 -3.89 13.04
N GLU A 237 21.55 -5.05 13.48
CA GLU A 237 22.38 -5.23 14.67
C GLU A 237 23.86 -5.26 14.30
N GLY A 238 24.70 -4.62 15.09
CA GLY A 238 26.13 -4.53 14.85
C GLY A 238 26.85 -3.81 15.98
N ALA A 239 27.96 -3.16 15.66
CA ALA A 239 28.71 -2.34 16.59
C ALA A 239 29.03 -0.96 15.99
N GLU A 240 28.97 0.06 16.82
CA GLU A 240 29.65 1.31 16.59
C GLU A 240 31.07 1.20 17.12
N VAL A 241 32.04 1.47 16.26
CA VAL A 241 33.49 1.23 16.56
C VAL A 241 34.23 2.53 16.37
N ASP A 242 35.11 2.85 17.35
CA ASP A 242 35.92 4.04 17.40
C ASP A 242 37.26 3.84 16.73
N PHE A 243 37.52 4.54 15.62
CA PHE A 243 38.83 4.52 14.93
C PHE A 243 39.59 5.81 15.23
N PRO A 244 40.66 5.78 16.08
CA PRO A 244 41.47 6.96 16.36
C PRO A 244 42.14 7.49 15.08
N ILE A 245 42.16 8.81 14.90
CA ILE A 245 42.89 9.46 13.81
C ILE A 245 44.36 9.49 14.13
N ALA A 246 45.23 9.11 13.18
CA ALA A 246 46.68 9.09 13.37
C ALA A 246 47.24 10.52 13.51
N SER A 247 48.04 10.77 14.56
CA SER A 247 48.44 12.09 15.06
C SER A 247 49.30 12.94 14.11
N SER A 248 49.77 12.42 12.96
CA SER A 248 50.64 13.12 12.03
C SER A 248 49.93 14.01 11.00
N ASN A 249 48.60 14.09 11.01
CA ASN A 249 47.84 14.67 9.90
C ASN A 249 46.76 15.70 10.32
N VAL A 250 46.80 16.25 11.52
CA VAL A 250 45.84 17.28 11.96
C VAL A 250 46.53 18.65 11.91
N GLU A 251 46.24 19.46 10.90
CA GLU A 251 46.62 20.88 10.95
C GLU A 251 45.76 21.62 12.01
N PRO A 252 46.35 22.49 12.87
CA PRO A 252 45.60 23.36 13.75
C PRO A 252 44.82 24.36 12.92
N VAL A 253 43.50 24.37 13.04
CA VAL A 253 42.65 25.43 12.47
C VAL A 253 43.05 26.73 13.12
N ALA A 254 43.68 27.66 12.36
CA ALA A 254 43.97 29.04 12.81
C ALA A 254 42.66 29.70 13.25
N SER A 255 42.58 29.97 14.55
CA SER A 255 41.46 30.70 15.16
C SER A 255 41.27 32.05 14.47
N SER A 256 40.22 32.16 13.62
CA SER A 256 39.74 33.47 13.18
C SER A 256 39.21 34.19 14.44
N LYS A 257 39.75 35.39 14.67
CA LYS A 257 39.43 36.28 15.77
C LYS A 257 37.93 36.40 16.01
N VAL A 258 37.49 35.88 17.16
CA VAL A 258 36.24 36.30 17.76
C VAL A 258 36.58 37.51 18.64
N GLU A 259 36.08 38.68 18.27
CA GLU A 259 36.13 39.86 19.13
C GLU A 259 35.41 39.60 20.45
N LYS A 260 36.15 39.80 21.56
CA LYS A 260 35.59 39.71 22.90
C LYS A 260 34.59 40.85 23.09
N LEU A 261 33.33 40.52 23.39
CA LEU A 261 32.45 41.38 24.15
C LEU A 261 32.50 40.90 25.61
N GLU A 262 33.20 41.65 26.44
CA GLU A 262 33.21 41.49 27.90
C GLU A 262 31.93 42.08 28.49
N GLY A 263 31.23 41.29 29.31
CA GLY A 263 30.09 41.75 30.10
C GLY A 263 29.68 40.65 31.11
N SER A 264 30.22 40.78 32.29
CA SER A 264 30.06 39.99 33.49
C SER A 264 28.59 39.69 33.87
N THR A 265 28.27 38.49 34.33
CA THR A 265 27.93 38.28 35.76
C THR A 265 27.77 36.81 36.08
N SER A 266 28.41 36.41 37.16
CA SER A 266 28.37 35.09 37.81
C SER A 266 26.99 34.78 38.43
N VAL A 267 26.42 33.59 38.19
CA VAL A 267 25.54 32.93 39.16
C VAL A 267 25.89 31.44 39.22
N SER A 268 26.02 31.00 40.44
CA SER A 268 26.45 29.72 40.96
C SER A 268 25.74 28.48 40.46
N ALA A 269 26.52 27.41 40.39
CA ALA A 269 26.09 26.03 40.25
C ALA A 269 25.27 25.55 41.45
N GLU A 270 24.14 24.90 41.23
CA GLU A 270 23.71 23.76 42.04
C GLU A 270 22.63 22.93 41.32
N SER A 271 22.93 21.60 41.26
CA SER A 271 22.04 20.46 41.12
C SER A 271 20.98 20.37 40.00
N ALA A 272 21.30 19.55 39.02
CA ALA A 272 20.32 18.59 38.47
C ALA A 272 21.08 17.38 37.89
N THR A 273 21.08 16.33 38.63
CA THR A 273 21.50 14.99 38.20
C THR A 273 20.38 14.35 37.35
N ASN A 274 20.83 13.70 36.29
CA ASN A 274 20.26 12.50 35.64
C ASN A 274 19.36 12.61 34.42
N ARG A 275 19.84 11.86 33.43
CA ARG A 275 19.17 11.19 32.33
C ARG A 275 18.91 12.05 31.11
N ASP A 276 19.87 12.04 30.21
CA ASP A 276 19.61 12.13 28.77
C ASP A 276 20.89 11.79 27.96
N GLU A 277 21.30 10.51 27.96
CA GLU A 277 22.42 10.00 27.14
C GLU A 277 21.95 9.23 25.87
N HIS A 278 20.84 9.61 25.24
CA HIS A 278 20.47 8.99 23.97
C HIS A 278 19.98 9.98 22.91
N ASN A 279 20.59 11.16 22.84
CA ASN A 279 20.11 12.19 21.91
C ASN A 279 21.23 12.88 21.11
N LEU A 280 22.03 12.11 20.35
CA LEU A 280 23.07 12.66 19.47
C LEU A 280 23.16 11.92 18.13
N GLN A 281 22.15 12.06 17.29
CA GLN A 281 22.28 11.67 15.88
C GLN A 281 22.06 12.82 14.90
N HIS A 282 22.51 14.02 15.07
CA HIS A 282 22.66 15.06 14.05
C HIS A 282 22.76 16.48 14.64
N ALA A 283 23.53 16.65 15.72
CA ALA A 283 23.86 17.99 16.18
C ALA A 283 25.38 18.10 16.39
N ASN A 284 25.99 19.03 15.66
CA ASN A 284 27.30 19.64 15.87
C ASN A 284 28.38 18.72 16.44
N LEU A 285 29.09 17.98 15.58
CA LEU A 285 30.37 17.34 15.91
C LEU A 285 31.44 18.42 16.11
N GLN A 286 31.52 18.99 17.32
CA GLN A 286 32.77 19.59 17.77
C GLN A 286 33.58 18.50 18.49
N PRO A 287 34.83 18.22 18.07
CA PRO A 287 35.64 17.19 18.69
C PRO A 287 36.16 17.69 20.05
N ALA A 288 35.84 16.94 21.12
CA ALA A 288 36.55 16.97 22.37
C ALA A 288 37.78 16.02 22.28
N ASN A 289 38.88 16.39 22.92
CA ASN A 289 40.18 15.73 22.91
C ASN A 289 40.17 14.21 22.72
N GLY A 290 40.66 13.77 21.54
CA GLY A 290 40.72 12.39 21.11
C GLY A 290 39.94 12.19 19.81
N ASP A 291 40.44 12.73 18.68
CA ASP A 291 39.78 12.67 17.39
C ASP A 291 39.59 11.21 16.92
N VAL A 292 38.34 10.73 16.94
CA VAL A 292 37.96 9.40 16.46
C VAL A 292 36.98 9.51 15.29
N ILE A 293 37.04 8.56 14.35
CA ILE A 293 36.00 8.34 13.35
C ILE A 293 35.17 7.16 13.81
N LYS A 294 33.89 7.40 14.05
CA LYS A 294 32.94 6.35 14.41
C LYS A 294 32.44 5.62 13.16
N VAL A 295 32.48 4.30 13.19
CA VAL A 295 31.98 3.44 12.09
C VAL A 295 30.94 2.48 12.66
N PHE A 296 29.75 2.46 12.06
CA PHE A 296 28.80 1.41 12.31
C PHE A 296 29.02 0.25 11.34
N THR A 297 29.14 -0.99 11.88
CA THR A 297 29.23 -2.19 11.07
C THR A 297 28.33 -3.30 11.58
N THR A 298 27.65 -4.01 10.67
CA THR A 298 26.91 -5.23 10.98
C THR A 298 27.81 -6.47 11.08
N ARG A 299 29.11 -6.31 10.72
CA ARG A 299 30.10 -7.37 10.73
C ARG A 299 31.33 -6.96 11.57
N PRO A 300 31.19 -6.64 12.88
CA PRO A 300 32.33 -6.33 13.74
C PRO A 300 33.33 -7.49 13.88
N ASP A 301 32.89 -8.71 13.58
CA ASP A 301 33.71 -9.92 13.54
C ASP A 301 34.75 -9.92 12.41
N THR A 302 34.61 -9.04 11.40
CA THR A 302 35.56 -8.91 10.30
C THR A 302 36.54 -7.71 10.45
N LEU A 303 36.53 -6.99 11.58
CA LEU A 303 37.37 -5.81 11.84
C LEU A 303 38.85 -6.07 11.64
N TRP A 304 39.37 -7.28 11.99
CA TRP A 304 40.76 -7.67 11.80
C TRP A 304 41.18 -7.76 10.32
N GLY A 305 40.20 -7.83 9.43
CA GLY A 305 40.36 -7.81 7.99
C GLY A 305 40.21 -6.42 7.34
N ALA A 306 39.95 -5.39 8.15
CA ALA A 306 39.80 -4.03 7.63
C ALA A 306 41.18 -3.46 7.26
N THR A 307 41.34 -3.07 5.99
CA THR A 307 42.62 -2.63 5.41
C THR A 307 42.62 -1.18 4.93
N PHE A 308 41.47 -0.56 4.82
CA PHE A 308 41.29 0.88 4.58
C PHE A 308 39.95 1.36 5.12
N MET A 309 39.83 2.68 5.25
CA MET A 309 38.60 3.35 5.65
C MET A 309 38.06 4.17 4.47
N VAL A 310 36.74 4.20 4.29
CA VAL A 310 36.14 5.06 3.27
C VAL A 310 35.11 5.99 3.90
N LEU A 311 35.23 7.28 3.61
CA LEU A 311 34.26 8.31 3.97
C LEU A 311 33.37 8.63 2.78
N ALA A 312 32.12 8.99 3.05
CA ALA A 312 31.28 9.63 2.06
C ALA A 312 31.93 10.93 1.57
N PRO A 313 31.90 11.28 0.29
CA PRO A 313 32.53 12.51 -0.24
C PRO A 313 32.06 13.77 0.47
N GLU A 314 30.82 13.80 0.95
CA GLU A 314 30.19 14.89 1.69
C GLU A 314 30.39 14.85 3.21
N HIS A 315 31.19 13.90 3.72
CA HIS A 315 31.39 13.76 5.17
C HIS A 315 32.13 14.97 5.74
N PRO A 316 31.69 15.56 6.89
CA PRO A 316 32.27 16.80 7.45
C PRO A 316 33.78 16.73 7.71
N LEU A 317 34.30 15.56 8.03
CA LEU A 317 35.71 15.35 8.31
C LEU A 317 36.59 15.38 7.03
N VAL A 318 36.03 15.23 5.83
CA VAL A 318 36.80 15.20 4.58
C VAL A 318 37.59 16.48 4.41
N ALA A 319 36.95 17.65 4.49
CA ALA A 319 37.62 18.94 4.34
C ALA A 319 38.72 19.18 5.40
N ARG A 320 38.51 18.67 6.62
CA ARG A 320 39.44 18.82 7.75
C ARG A 320 40.66 17.89 7.68
N LEU A 321 40.43 16.64 7.23
CA LEU A 321 41.47 15.60 7.21
C LEU A 321 42.24 15.53 5.91
N THR A 322 41.77 16.21 4.83
CA THR A 322 42.44 16.20 3.54
C THR A 322 43.80 16.90 3.60
N ALA A 323 44.86 16.16 3.26
CA ALA A 323 46.20 16.73 3.17
C ALA A 323 46.26 17.87 2.13
N PRO A 324 47.09 18.93 2.37
CA PRO A 324 47.13 20.10 1.49
C PRO A 324 47.36 19.76 0.02
N GLU A 325 48.24 18.78 -0.27
CA GLU A 325 48.56 18.31 -1.61
C GLU A 325 47.45 17.55 -2.32
N LYS A 326 46.47 17.02 -1.55
CA LYS A 326 45.32 16.28 -2.05
C LYS A 326 44.07 17.14 -2.22
N ARG A 327 44.06 18.36 -1.73
CA ARG A 327 42.88 19.21 -1.62
C ARG A 327 42.15 19.44 -2.96
N ALA A 328 42.89 19.78 -4.01
CA ALA A 328 42.29 20.03 -5.32
C ALA A 328 41.64 18.76 -5.92
N GLU A 329 42.27 17.60 -5.77
CA GLU A 329 41.75 16.31 -6.26
C GLU A 329 40.49 15.89 -5.50
N VAL A 330 40.50 16.05 -4.17
CA VAL A 330 39.38 15.75 -3.29
C VAL A 330 38.18 16.66 -3.56
N GLU A 331 38.39 17.99 -3.67
CA GLU A 331 37.31 18.94 -3.97
C GLU A 331 36.66 18.66 -5.33
N ALA A 332 37.44 18.34 -6.35
CA ALA A 332 36.92 17.97 -7.67
C ALA A 332 36.07 16.67 -7.61
N TYR A 333 36.53 15.68 -6.82
CA TYR A 333 35.78 14.42 -6.64
C TYR A 333 34.47 14.64 -5.88
N VAL A 334 34.50 15.44 -4.79
CA VAL A 334 33.29 15.82 -4.02
C VAL A 334 32.28 16.54 -4.90
N ALA A 335 32.72 17.48 -5.73
CA ALA A 335 31.86 18.21 -6.65
C ALA A 335 31.21 17.28 -7.69
N LYS A 336 31.96 16.32 -8.24
CA LYS A 336 31.45 15.30 -9.16
C LYS A 336 30.42 14.40 -8.49
N SER A 337 30.72 13.86 -7.32
CA SER A 337 29.85 12.92 -6.59
C SER A 337 28.52 13.52 -6.16
N LYS A 338 28.47 14.84 -5.92
CA LYS A 338 27.21 15.56 -5.62
C LYS A 338 26.20 15.58 -6.77
N LEU A 339 26.66 15.39 -8.00
CA LEU A 339 25.79 15.37 -9.18
C LEU A 339 25.20 13.99 -9.45
N GLU A 340 25.71 12.94 -8.80
CA GLU A 340 25.26 11.55 -8.98
C GLU A 340 24.15 11.19 -7.97
N SER A 341 23.17 10.41 -8.41
CA SER A 341 22.13 9.89 -7.51
C SER A 341 22.68 8.78 -6.60
N GLU A 342 22.03 8.53 -5.47
CA GLU A 342 22.42 7.45 -4.55
C GLU A 342 22.42 6.08 -5.22
N ILE A 343 21.53 5.86 -6.21
CA ILE A 343 21.46 4.60 -6.97
C ILE A 343 22.61 4.46 -7.94
N GLU A 344 22.92 5.54 -8.68
CA GLU A 344 24.11 5.54 -9.55
C GLU A 344 25.37 5.30 -8.74
N ARG A 345 25.46 5.91 -7.55
CA ARG A 345 26.58 5.74 -6.62
C ARG A 345 26.67 4.32 -6.08
N THR A 346 25.55 3.66 -5.76
CA THR A 346 25.51 2.30 -5.17
C THR A 346 25.36 1.18 -6.19
N SER A 347 25.35 1.48 -7.49
CA SER A 347 25.22 0.49 -8.56
C SER A 347 26.35 -0.55 -8.50
N THR A 348 25.96 -1.82 -8.53
CA THR A 348 26.92 -2.95 -8.54
C THR A 348 27.67 -3.08 -9.87
N THR A 349 27.14 -2.50 -10.96
CA THR A 349 27.74 -2.56 -12.29
C THR A 349 28.66 -1.37 -12.59
N LYS A 350 28.68 -0.34 -11.72
CA LYS A 350 29.52 0.84 -11.88
C LYS A 350 30.95 0.52 -11.43
N GLU A 351 31.92 0.95 -12.22
CA GLU A 351 33.33 0.93 -11.86
C GLU A 351 33.54 1.73 -10.55
N LYS A 352 34.29 1.17 -9.61
CA LYS A 352 34.53 1.79 -8.30
C LYS A 352 35.53 2.94 -8.45
N THR A 353 35.17 4.12 -8.00
CA THR A 353 36.02 5.31 -8.03
C THR A 353 36.24 5.86 -6.63
N GLY A 354 37.37 6.53 -6.40
CA GLY A 354 37.67 7.15 -5.12
C GLY A 354 38.98 7.91 -5.13
N VAL A 355 39.22 8.67 -4.05
CA VAL A 355 40.44 9.48 -3.88
C VAL A 355 40.97 9.25 -2.47
N PHE A 356 42.28 8.97 -2.37
CA PHE A 356 43.00 8.96 -1.10
C PHE A 356 43.17 10.40 -0.59
N ILE A 357 42.73 10.67 0.65
CA ILE A 357 42.74 12.03 1.19
C ILE A 357 44.08 12.44 1.84
N GLY A 358 45.05 11.54 1.93
CA GLY A 358 46.37 11.82 2.55
C GLY A 358 46.39 11.61 4.07
N ALA A 359 45.34 11.03 4.68
CA ALA A 359 45.22 10.80 6.10
C ALA A 359 45.05 9.31 6.43
N TYR A 360 45.27 8.94 7.68
CA TYR A 360 45.18 7.59 8.19
C TYR A 360 44.38 7.52 9.50
N VAL A 361 43.75 6.36 9.77
CA VAL A 361 43.22 6.00 11.08
C VAL A 361 43.90 4.76 11.62
N ILE A 362 43.75 4.53 12.93
CA ILE A 362 44.25 3.35 13.61
C ILE A 362 43.12 2.35 13.74
N ASN A 363 43.28 1.14 13.17
CA ASN A 363 42.35 0.05 13.39
C ASN A 363 42.38 -0.40 14.84
N PRO A 364 41.26 -0.28 15.60
CA PRO A 364 41.29 -0.50 17.05
C PRO A 364 41.56 -1.95 17.48
N VAL A 365 41.45 -2.93 16.58
CA VAL A 365 41.61 -4.35 16.93
C VAL A 365 43.07 -4.87 16.82
N ASN A 366 43.91 -4.21 16.00
CA ASN A 366 45.28 -4.64 15.72
C ASN A 366 46.30 -3.50 15.72
N ASP A 367 45.85 -2.25 16.04
CA ASP A 367 46.65 -1.04 16.11
C ASP A 367 47.38 -0.65 14.79
N GLU A 368 46.96 -1.22 13.64
CA GLU A 368 47.52 -0.89 12.33
C GLU A 368 46.98 0.45 11.81
N GLN A 369 47.82 1.21 11.14
CA GLN A 369 47.42 2.41 10.41
C GLN A 369 46.81 2.02 9.05
N ILE A 370 45.58 2.42 8.80
CA ILE A 370 44.88 2.18 7.53
C ILE A 370 44.55 3.50 6.85
N PRO A 371 44.68 3.61 5.51
CA PRO A 371 44.47 4.86 4.77
C PRO A 371 43.00 5.23 4.73
N ILE A 372 42.71 6.56 4.73
CA ILE A 372 41.38 7.12 4.56
C ILE A 372 41.18 7.52 3.10
N TRP A 373 40.13 6.96 2.48
CA TRP A 373 39.68 7.27 1.15
C TRP A 373 38.31 7.97 1.19
N ILE A 374 37.96 8.68 0.13
CA ILE A 374 36.57 9.04 -0.19
C ILE A 374 36.15 8.24 -1.42
N ALA A 375 34.92 7.73 -1.40
CA ALA A 375 34.37 7.00 -2.54
C ALA A 375 32.85 7.25 -2.63
N ASP A 376 32.35 7.27 -3.86
CA ASP A 376 30.96 7.59 -4.15
C ASP A 376 29.97 6.52 -3.68
N TYR A 377 30.38 5.26 -3.55
CA TYR A 377 29.52 4.18 -3.06
C TYR A 377 29.23 4.23 -1.54
N VAL A 378 29.89 5.13 -0.78
CA VAL A 378 29.60 5.39 0.63
C VAL A 378 28.64 6.58 0.73
N LEU A 379 27.54 6.38 1.47
CA LEU A 379 26.49 7.39 1.60
C LEU A 379 26.50 7.99 3.02
N MET A 380 26.37 9.33 3.11
CA MET A 380 26.28 10.03 4.39
C MET A 380 24.99 9.67 5.16
N GLY A 381 23.93 9.27 4.44
CA GLY A 381 22.64 8.90 5.02
C GLY A 381 22.59 7.50 5.65
N TYR A 382 23.65 6.70 5.63
CA TYR A 382 23.67 5.36 6.23
C TYR A 382 24.81 5.23 7.26
N GLY A 383 24.45 4.83 8.48
CA GLY A 383 25.39 4.76 9.60
C GLY A 383 25.98 6.13 9.94
N THR A 384 27.30 6.19 10.04
CA THR A 384 28.04 7.42 10.35
C THR A 384 28.57 8.17 9.11
N GLY A 385 28.26 7.70 7.88
CA GLY A 385 28.89 8.19 6.65
C GLY A 385 30.35 7.75 6.49
N ALA A 386 30.83 6.82 7.32
CA ALA A 386 32.13 6.19 7.28
C ALA A 386 31.97 4.66 7.31
N ILE A 387 32.78 3.94 6.55
CA ILE A 387 32.86 2.50 6.59
C ILE A 387 34.29 2.01 6.81
N MET A 388 34.45 0.94 7.54
CA MET A 388 35.63 0.09 7.50
C MET A 388 35.54 -0.81 6.27
N ALA A 389 36.53 -0.81 5.42
CA ALA A 389 36.53 -1.63 4.22
C ALA A 389 37.22 -2.97 4.48
N VAL A 390 36.51 -4.05 4.18
CA VAL A 390 36.97 -5.43 4.37
C VAL A 390 36.97 -6.17 3.03
N PRO A 391 37.97 -6.00 2.19
CA PRO A 391 37.98 -6.47 0.80
C PRO A 391 37.77 -7.98 0.63
N ALA A 392 38.22 -8.80 1.57
CA ALA A 392 38.03 -10.24 1.48
C ALA A 392 36.55 -10.67 1.64
N HIS A 393 35.68 -9.82 2.23
CA HIS A 393 34.31 -10.19 2.67
C HIS A 393 33.22 -9.22 2.23
N ASP A 394 33.54 -8.14 1.52
CA ASP A 394 32.58 -7.25 0.83
C ASP A 394 33.02 -7.05 -0.63
N GLN A 395 32.10 -7.33 -1.57
CA GLN A 395 32.43 -7.30 -2.99
C GLN A 395 32.80 -5.89 -3.49
N ARG A 396 32.17 -4.84 -2.96
CA ARG A 396 32.47 -3.45 -3.34
C ARG A 396 33.87 -3.05 -2.89
N ASP A 397 34.25 -3.46 -1.68
CA ASP A 397 35.56 -3.22 -1.09
C ASP A 397 36.65 -4.04 -1.82
N PHE A 398 36.28 -5.27 -2.28
CA PHE A 398 37.18 -6.13 -3.06
C PHE A 398 37.53 -5.50 -4.41
N GLU A 399 36.50 -5.05 -5.15
CA GLU A 399 36.67 -4.37 -6.43
C GLU A 399 37.51 -3.10 -6.28
N PHE A 400 37.21 -2.30 -5.25
CA PHE A 400 37.96 -1.09 -4.91
C PHE A 400 39.41 -1.39 -4.58
N ALA A 401 39.66 -2.38 -3.72
CA ALA A 401 41.01 -2.79 -3.33
C ALA A 401 41.84 -3.28 -4.52
N LYS A 402 41.24 -4.08 -5.41
CA LYS A 402 41.88 -4.53 -6.64
C LYS A 402 42.24 -3.35 -7.57
N GLN A 403 41.33 -2.38 -7.73
CA GLN A 403 41.54 -1.21 -8.59
C GLN A 403 42.66 -0.30 -8.09
N PHE A 404 42.73 -0.07 -6.78
CA PHE A 404 43.69 0.84 -6.17
C PHE A 404 44.93 0.17 -5.57
N GLY A 405 45.07 -1.16 -5.72
CA GLY A 405 46.22 -1.92 -5.23
C GLY A 405 46.31 -1.97 -3.71
N LEU A 406 45.16 -1.95 -3.01
CA LEU A 406 45.09 -1.98 -1.55
C LEU A 406 45.19 -3.42 -1.02
N PRO A 407 45.70 -3.62 0.23
CA PRO A 407 45.84 -4.95 0.83
C PRO A 407 44.49 -5.64 1.02
N ILE A 408 44.43 -6.94 0.78
CA ILE A 408 43.29 -7.82 1.04
C ILE A 408 43.69 -8.81 2.14
N ARG A 409 42.86 -8.95 3.18
CA ARG A 409 43.12 -9.84 4.31
C ARG A 409 41.93 -10.72 4.58
N LEU A 410 42.12 -12.03 4.50
CA LEU A 410 41.09 -13.03 4.75
C LEU A 410 40.94 -13.28 6.27
N VAL A 411 39.73 -13.11 6.79
CA VAL A 411 39.40 -13.35 8.18
C VAL A 411 38.21 -14.30 8.40
N VAL A 412 37.58 -14.78 7.30
CA VAL A 412 36.59 -15.86 7.32
C VAL A 412 36.97 -16.91 6.31
N GLN A 413 37.14 -18.16 6.74
CA GLN A 413 37.36 -19.31 5.87
C GLN A 413 36.07 -20.06 5.60
N PRO A 414 35.82 -20.50 4.35
CA PRO A 414 34.72 -21.40 4.03
C PRO A 414 34.72 -22.66 4.88
N PRO A 415 33.54 -23.24 5.22
CA PRO A 415 33.52 -24.49 5.99
C PRO A 415 34.25 -25.64 5.27
N GLY A 416 35.23 -26.24 5.95
CA GLY A 416 35.99 -27.40 5.45
C GLY A 416 36.93 -27.11 4.27
N GLN A 417 37.19 -25.85 3.94
CA GLN A 417 38.13 -25.45 2.92
C GLN A 417 39.15 -24.45 3.49
N SER A 418 40.36 -24.47 2.97
CA SER A 418 41.35 -23.44 3.23
C SER A 418 41.68 -22.74 1.92
N ILE A 419 41.26 -21.47 1.80
CA ILE A 419 41.55 -20.63 0.66
C ILE A 419 42.58 -19.59 1.03
N SER A 420 43.43 -19.19 0.09
CA SER A 420 44.38 -18.09 0.22
C SER A 420 43.81 -16.81 -0.39
N VAL A 421 44.41 -15.66 -0.05
CA VAL A 421 44.04 -14.38 -0.70
C VAL A 421 44.28 -14.41 -2.21
N ASP A 422 45.31 -15.14 -2.67
CA ASP A 422 45.64 -15.25 -4.10
C ASP A 422 44.60 -16.07 -4.88
N ASP A 423 43.84 -16.94 -4.21
CA ASP A 423 42.77 -17.73 -4.81
C ASP A 423 41.45 -16.93 -4.99
N LEU A 424 41.34 -15.74 -4.38
CA LEU A 424 40.13 -14.93 -4.43
C LEU A 424 39.95 -14.23 -5.78
N THR A 425 38.97 -14.66 -6.55
CA THR A 425 38.49 -13.96 -7.76
C THR A 425 37.37 -12.96 -7.43
N GLU A 426 36.68 -13.15 -6.30
CA GLU A 426 35.62 -12.31 -5.75
C GLU A 426 35.66 -12.38 -4.21
N ALA A 427 34.97 -11.47 -3.52
CA ALA A 427 34.87 -11.51 -2.06
C ALA A 427 34.11 -12.75 -1.57
N TRP A 428 34.43 -13.22 -0.37
CA TRP A 428 33.69 -14.28 0.32
C TRP A 428 32.80 -13.70 1.41
N PRO A 429 31.54 -13.35 1.14
CA PRO A 429 30.63 -12.70 2.09
C PRO A 429 29.82 -13.70 2.95
N GLU A 430 30.02 -15.01 2.73
CA GLU A 430 29.19 -16.08 3.30
C GLU A 430 29.68 -16.51 4.69
N GLU A 431 28.99 -17.48 5.29
CA GLU A 431 29.33 -18.08 6.57
C GLU A 431 30.61 -18.89 6.49
N GLY A 432 31.25 -19.16 7.65
CA GLY A 432 32.49 -19.90 7.74
C GLY A 432 33.04 -19.99 9.15
N VAL A 433 34.37 -19.97 9.27
CA VAL A 433 35.07 -19.94 10.55
C VAL A 433 36.00 -18.72 10.56
N ILE A 434 35.99 -17.98 11.66
CA ILE A 434 36.86 -16.82 11.85
C ILE A 434 38.32 -17.31 11.95
N VAL A 435 39.20 -16.62 11.19
CA VAL A 435 40.67 -16.85 11.20
C VAL A 435 41.38 -15.49 11.19
N ASN A 436 42.67 -15.48 11.57
CA ASN A 436 43.51 -14.27 11.57
C ASN A 436 42.93 -13.09 12.38
N SER A 437 42.08 -13.40 13.38
CA SER A 437 41.34 -12.43 14.19
C SER A 437 41.64 -12.63 15.70
N GLY A 438 42.72 -13.32 16.01
CA GLY A 438 43.27 -13.51 17.36
C GLY A 438 42.24 -13.98 18.40
N PRO A 439 41.65 -13.06 19.19
CA PRO A 439 40.79 -13.45 20.33
C PRO A 439 39.47 -14.15 19.89
N ILE A 440 39.07 -14.09 18.66
CA ILE A 440 37.84 -14.72 18.17
C ILE A 440 38.09 -15.77 17.05
N ASP A 441 39.37 -16.18 16.88
CA ASP A 441 39.71 -17.27 15.95
C ASP A 441 38.99 -18.56 16.31
N GLY A 442 38.54 -19.28 15.28
CA GLY A 442 37.82 -20.55 15.46
C GLY A 442 36.31 -20.40 15.73
N VAL A 443 35.82 -19.19 15.98
CA VAL A 443 34.36 -18.97 16.17
C VAL A 443 33.63 -19.11 14.84
N PRO A 444 32.46 -19.80 14.80
CA PRO A 444 31.64 -19.83 13.63
C PRO A 444 31.25 -18.42 13.18
N ALA A 445 31.60 -18.03 11.95
CA ALA A 445 31.23 -16.75 11.36
C ALA A 445 29.78 -16.78 10.85
N GLY A 446 29.01 -15.71 11.17
CA GLY A 446 27.63 -15.55 10.74
C GLY A 446 27.21 -14.10 10.74
N LYS A 447 26.07 -13.81 10.08
CA LYS A 447 25.47 -12.45 10.01
C LYS A 447 24.51 -12.23 11.19
N GLY A 448 24.28 -10.96 11.54
CA GLY A 448 23.32 -10.57 12.57
C GLY A 448 23.66 -11.09 13.97
N GLU A 449 22.82 -11.91 14.57
CA GLU A 449 23.01 -12.48 15.90
C GLU A 449 24.05 -13.65 15.97
N GLY A 450 24.91 -13.78 14.96
CA GLY A 450 25.94 -14.82 14.89
C GLY A 450 26.91 -14.82 16.09
N GLN A 451 27.45 -15.99 16.40
CA GLN A 451 28.37 -16.13 17.54
C GLN A 451 29.62 -15.24 17.41
N SER A 452 30.16 -15.10 16.20
CA SER A 452 31.32 -14.25 15.92
C SER A 452 31.04 -12.77 16.14
N VAL A 453 29.83 -12.29 15.71
CA VAL A 453 29.41 -10.91 15.91
C VAL A 453 29.29 -10.59 17.40
N LYS A 454 28.62 -11.45 18.18
CA LYS A 454 28.50 -11.29 19.64
C LYS A 454 29.88 -11.33 20.36
N ALA A 455 30.77 -12.21 19.93
CA ALA A 455 32.13 -12.29 20.49
C ALA A 455 32.95 -11.02 20.19
N ALA A 456 32.83 -10.48 18.95
CA ALA A 456 33.52 -9.25 18.59
C ALA A 456 32.97 -8.03 19.34
N ILE A 457 31.64 -7.93 19.51
CA ILE A 457 30.99 -6.87 20.30
C ILE A 457 31.48 -6.92 21.74
N ALA A 458 31.42 -8.08 22.38
CA ALA A 458 31.88 -8.25 23.76
C ALA A 458 33.37 -7.87 23.92
N TRP A 459 34.20 -8.21 22.94
CA TRP A 459 35.62 -7.84 22.94
C TRP A 459 35.84 -6.33 22.83
N LEU A 460 35.06 -5.65 21.99
CA LEU A 460 35.11 -4.20 21.80
C LEU A 460 34.68 -3.46 23.08
N GLU A 461 33.55 -3.90 23.69
CA GLU A 461 33.01 -3.30 24.91
C GLU A 461 33.92 -3.45 26.09
N GLU A 462 34.51 -4.66 26.29
CA GLU A 462 35.47 -4.91 27.36
C GLU A 462 36.67 -3.96 27.31
N ARG A 463 37.05 -3.49 26.10
CA ARG A 463 38.23 -2.63 25.89
C ARG A 463 37.87 -1.16 25.64
N GLY A 464 36.61 -0.81 25.71
CA GLY A 464 36.13 0.56 25.45
C GLY A 464 36.44 1.07 24.02
N LYS A 465 36.52 0.16 23.03
CA LYS A 465 36.85 0.46 21.62
C LYS A 465 35.62 0.48 20.71
N GLY A 466 34.44 0.21 21.25
CA GLY A 466 33.15 0.23 20.57
C GLY A 466 32.03 -0.31 21.44
N THR A 467 30.78 -0.19 20.95
CA THR A 467 29.57 -0.66 21.65
C THR A 467 28.63 -1.36 20.70
N GLY A 468 27.96 -2.40 21.20
CA GLY A 468 26.84 -3.02 20.45
C GLY A 468 25.74 -2.00 20.20
N THR A 469 25.29 -1.90 18.97
CA THR A 469 24.34 -0.87 18.54
C THR A 469 23.34 -1.44 17.54
N VAL A 470 22.09 -0.98 17.65
CA VAL A 470 21.03 -1.26 16.69
C VAL A 470 20.79 -0.01 15.86
N ASN A 471 20.87 -0.16 14.56
CA ASN A 471 20.56 0.90 13.61
C ASN A 471 19.35 0.54 12.75
N TYR A 472 18.61 1.57 12.31
CA TYR A 472 17.47 1.43 11.43
C TYR A 472 17.73 2.17 10.12
N ARG A 473 17.23 1.60 8.99
CA ARG A 473 17.19 2.31 7.72
C ARG A 473 16.09 3.37 7.70
N LEU A 474 15.00 3.14 8.45
CA LEU A 474 13.93 4.12 8.66
C LEU A 474 14.52 5.45 9.13
N ARG A 475 14.03 6.55 8.55
CA ARG A 475 14.36 7.93 8.93
C ARG A 475 13.15 8.60 9.55
N ASP A 476 13.39 9.66 10.32
CA ASP A 476 12.30 10.48 10.85
C ASP A 476 11.47 11.08 9.72
N TRP A 477 10.17 11.12 9.92
CA TRP A 477 9.20 11.55 8.91
C TRP A 477 9.25 13.07 8.73
N LEU A 478 9.72 13.52 7.57
CA LEU A 478 9.80 14.93 7.18
C LEU A 478 8.41 15.44 6.83
N ILE A 479 7.88 16.36 7.64
CA ILE A 479 6.51 16.84 7.49
C ILE A 479 6.38 18.23 6.86
N SER A 480 7.41 19.09 6.89
CA SER A 480 7.37 20.43 6.29
C SER A 480 7.18 20.40 4.78
N ARG A 481 6.25 21.22 4.27
CA ARG A 481 6.07 21.48 2.83
C ARG A 481 6.02 22.97 2.56
N GLN A 482 6.78 23.45 1.56
CA GLN A 482 6.81 24.84 1.11
C GLN A 482 5.68 25.06 0.08
N ARG A 483 4.47 24.72 0.49
CA ARG A 483 3.27 24.79 -0.35
C ARG A 483 2.14 25.53 0.35
N TYR A 484 1.18 26.06 -0.43
CA TYR A 484 0.04 26.78 0.11
C TYR A 484 -1.04 25.86 0.63
N TRP A 485 -1.43 24.86 -0.19
CA TRP A 485 -2.60 24.04 0.06
C TRP A 485 -2.28 22.87 0.99
N GLY A 486 -2.30 23.12 2.29
CA GLY A 486 -2.00 22.14 3.34
C GLY A 486 -2.31 22.69 4.73
N THR A 487 -2.30 21.83 5.74
CA THR A 487 -2.50 22.22 7.15
C THR A 487 -1.34 23.13 7.62
N PRO A 488 -1.59 24.39 8.04
CA PRO A 488 -0.53 25.25 8.60
C PRO A 488 0.08 24.66 9.86
N ILE A 489 1.40 24.74 10.00
CA ILE A 489 2.11 24.33 11.21
C ILE A 489 1.81 25.33 12.34
N PRO A 490 1.26 24.90 13.51
CA PRO A 490 0.74 25.78 14.54
C PRO A 490 1.84 26.29 15.49
N MET A 491 2.92 26.89 14.93
CA MET A 491 4.07 27.37 15.69
C MET A 491 4.33 28.84 15.44
N ILE A 492 4.91 29.52 16.44
CA ILE A 492 5.23 30.93 16.44
C ILE A 492 6.73 31.09 16.69
N HIS A 493 7.40 31.83 15.82
CA HIS A 493 8.81 32.21 15.92
C HIS A 493 8.95 33.58 16.59
N ARG A 494 9.61 33.63 17.74
CA ARG A 494 9.90 34.84 18.51
C ARG A 494 11.17 35.55 17.99
N ALA A 495 11.29 36.82 18.34
CA ALA A 495 12.45 37.61 17.95
C ALA A 495 13.78 37.12 18.57
N ASP A 496 13.73 36.44 19.71
CA ASP A 496 14.88 35.83 20.38
C ASP A 496 15.33 34.51 19.74
N GLY A 497 14.62 34.03 18.70
CA GLY A 497 14.89 32.78 18.02
C GLY A 497 14.18 31.57 18.63
N SER A 498 13.49 31.72 19.76
CA SER A 498 12.70 30.61 20.33
C SER A 498 11.44 30.37 19.51
N ILE A 499 10.98 29.11 19.52
CA ILE A 499 9.78 28.63 18.80
C ILE A 499 8.79 28.09 19.83
N VAL A 500 7.57 28.57 19.80
CA VAL A 500 6.52 28.23 20.74
C VAL A 500 5.24 27.80 20.00
N PRO A 501 4.43 26.86 20.57
CA PRO A 501 3.16 26.51 19.97
C PRO A 501 2.13 27.64 20.09
N VAL A 502 1.23 27.75 19.13
CA VAL A 502 0.01 28.54 19.24
C VAL A 502 -0.82 27.98 20.41
N PRO A 503 -1.43 28.83 21.29
CA PRO A 503 -2.31 28.32 22.33
C PRO A 503 -3.42 27.41 21.76
N GLU A 504 -3.72 26.32 22.45
CA GLU A 504 -4.64 25.29 21.97
C GLU A 504 -6.06 25.83 21.75
N GLU A 505 -6.50 26.78 22.56
CA GLU A 505 -7.76 27.50 22.44
C GLU A 505 -7.85 28.43 21.22
N GLN A 506 -6.73 28.74 20.59
CA GLN A 506 -6.65 29.53 19.35
C GLN A 506 -6.61 28.67 18.10
N LEU A 507 -6.65 27.35 18.22
CA LEU A 507 -6.76 26.44 17.08
C LEU A 507 -8.19 26.42 16.51
N PRO A 508 -8.34 26.34 15.19
CA PRO A 508 -7.30 26.20 14.19
C PRO A 508 -6.62 27.51 13.80
N VAL A 509 -5.31 27.46 13.50
CA VAL A 509 -4.64 28.48 12.68
C VAL A 509 -5.18 28.33 11.27
N VAL A 510 -6.08 29.20 10.86
CA VAL A 510 -6.80 29.07 9.59
C VAL A 510 -5.90 29.47 8.43
N LEU A 511 -5.92 28.68 7.36
CA LEU A 511 -5.23 28.96 6.11
C LEU A 511 -5.80 30.23 5.47
N PRO A 512 -4.98 31.29 5.20
CA PRO A 512 -5.47 32.54 4.63
C PRO A 512 -5.83 32.38 3.16
N GLU A 513 -6.71 33.22 2.65
CA GLU A 513 -6.89 33.34 1.21
C GLU A 513 -5.79 34.23 0.65
N ILE A 514 -5.07 33.74 -0.38
CA ILE A 514 -4.02 34.46 -1.08
C ILE A 514 -4.23 34.39 -2.59
N GLU A 515 -3.87 35.46 -3.30
CA GLU A 515 -4.02 35.49 -4.77
C GLU A 515 -2.88 34.74 -5.47
N ASP A 516 -1.67 34.87 -4.94
CA ASP A 516 -0.47 34.25 -5.52
C ASP A 516 -0.02 33.04 -4.68
N TYR A 517 -0.53 31.89 -5.04
CA TYR A 517 -0.23 30.58 -4.41
C TYR A 517 0.78 29.73 -5.21
N LEU A 518 1.37 30.28 -6.28
CA LEU A 518 2.34 29.54 -7.09
C LEU A 518 3.64 29.31 -6.32
N PRO A 519 4.23 28.11 -6.39
CA PRO A 519 5.50 27.84 -5.74
C PRO A 519 6.64 28.63 -6.41
N LYS A 520 7.48 29.28 -5.58
CA LYS A 520 8.63 30.10 -6.02
C LYS A 520 9.89 29.75 -5.24
N GLY A 521 10.04 28.48 -4.83
CA GLY A 521 11.16 28.02 -4.02
C GLY A 521 11.09 28.41 -2.54
N LYS A 522 10.02 29.13 -2.14
CA LYS A 522 9.66 29.45 -0.75
C LYS A 522 8.17 29.25 -0.58
N SER A 523 7.73 29.04 0.65
CA SER A 523 6.29 28.93 0.94
C SER A 523 5.55 30.20 0.48
N PRO A 524 4.46 30.05 -0.29
CA PRO A 524 3.61 31.20 -0.66
C PRO A 524 3.03 31.94 0.55
N LEU A 525 2.81 31.25 1.68
CA LEU A 525 2.33 31.84 2.92
C LEU A 525 3.26 32.90 3.48
N ALA A 526 4.58 32.80 3.21
CA ALA A 526 5.57 33.79 3.68
C ALA A 526 5.32 35.19 3.13
N ALA A 527 4.60 35.32 2.01
CA ALA A 527 4.21 36.60 1.43
C ALA A 527 2.94 37.22 2.02
N ALA A 528 2.16 36.46 2.79
CA ALA A 528 0.92 36.91 3.42
C ALA A 528 1.22 37.65 4.76
N GLU A 529 1.80 38.83 4.70
CA GLU A 529 2.28 39.56 5.88
C GLU A 529 1.22 39.74 6.97
N HIS A 530 -0.05 39.97 6.59
CA HIS A 530 -1.18 40.13 7.52
C HIS A 530 -1.48 38.87 8.32
N TRP A 531 -1.11 37.68 7.79
CA TRP A 531 -1.29 36.39 8.45
C TRP A 531 -0.01 35.95 9.18
N VAL A 532 1.16 36.22 8.62
CA VAL A 532 2.45 35.82 9.18
C VAL A 532 2.80 36.59 10.44
N ASN A 533 2.58 37.92 10.43
CA ASN A 533 2.95 38.79 11.55
C ASN A 533 1.85 38.72 12.61
N VAL A 534 2.21 38.33 13.82
CA VAL A 534 1.30 38.14 14.96
C VAL A 534 1.93 38.72 16.22
N ALA A 535 1.13 38.92 17.24
CA ALA A 535 1.61 39.17 18.60
C ALA A 535 1.82 37.80 19.27
N ASP A 536 2.92 37.64 20.00
CA ASP A 536 3.14 36.47 20.85
C ASP A 536 2.01 36.38 21.90
N PRO A 537 1.28 35.29 21.97
CA PRO A 537 0.16 35.15 22.90
C PRO A 537 0.50 35.30 24.39
N ALA A 538 1.78 35.01 24.76
CA ALA A 538 2.23 35.08 26.14
C ALA A 538 2.77 36.44 26.53
N THR A 539 3.45 37.17 25.60
CA THR A 539 4.16 38.42 25.89
C THR A 539 3.53 39.64 25.23
N GLY A 540 2.74 39.45 24.16
CA GLY A 540 2.19 40.55 23.33
C GLY A 540 3.21 41.15 22.37
N GLU A 541 4.47 40.67 22.36
CA GLU A 541 5.53 41.19 21.49
C GLU A 541 5.35 40.71 20.04
N PRO A 542 5.91 41.46 19.06
CA PRO A 542 5.87 41.04 17.67
C PRO A 542 6.56 39.69 17.45
N ALA A 543 5.89 38.80 16.77
CA ALA A 543 6.35 37.46 16.45
C ALA A 543 5.85 37.03 15.05
N ARG A 544 6.25 35.87 14.56
CA ARG A 544 5.88 35.38 13.22
C ARG A 544 5.37 33.98 13.29
N ARG A 545 4.28 33.67 12.58
CA ARG A 545 3.85 32.28 12.36
C ARG A 545 4.84 31.52 11.51
N ASP A 546 4.93 30.21 11.72
CA ASP A 546 5.56 29.30 10.77
C ASP A 546 4.83 29.36 9.42
N THR A 547 5.56 29.29 8.32
CA THR A 547 4.99 29.46 6.97
C THR A 547 4.96 28.16 6.17
N ASP A 548 5.49 27.06 6.73
CA ASP A 548 5.36 25.75 6.12
C ASP A 548 3.98 25.14 6.44
N THR A 549 3.51 24.29 5.55
CA THR A 549 2.35 23.43 5.77
C THR A 549 2.80 22.00 6.02
N MET A 550 1.92 21.19 6.61
CA MET A 550 2.21 19.77 6.87
C MET A 550 2.06 18.93 5.59
N ASP A 551 2.81 17.85 5.53
CA ASP A 551 2.60 16.78 4.56
C ASP A 551 1.15 16.25 4.64
N THR A 552 0.50 16.04 3.49
CA THR A 552 -0.87 15.53 3.42
C THR A 552 -1.04 14.16 4.09
N PHE A 553 0.04 13.37 4.22
CA PHE A 553 -0.03 12.11 4.97
C PHE A 553 -0.30 12.31 6.47
N VAL A 554 -0.10 13.50 7.03
CA VAL A 554 -0.55 13.81 8.39
C VAL A 554 -2.07 13.78 8.45
N ASP A 555 -2.74 14.33 7.43
CA ASP A 555 -4.20 14.32 7.31
C ASP A 555 -4.75 12.89 7.30
N SER A 556 -4.14 11.99 6.52
CA SER A 556 -4.59 10.61 6.35
C SER A 556 -4.09 9.64 7.44
N SER A 557 -3.18 10.05 8.32
CA SER A 557 -2.60 9.16 9.34
C SER A 557 -3.55 8.80 10.49
N TRP A 558 -4.72 9.46 10.62
CA TRP A 558 -5.66 9.27 11.73
C TRP A 558 -7.14 9.42 11.35
N TYR A 559 -7.49 9.69 10.10
CA TYR A 559 -8.86 9.95 9.63
C TYR A 559 -9.86 8.84 9.96
N PHE A 560 -9.41 7.58 9.98
CA PHE A 560 -10.21 6.43 10.38
C PHE A 560 -10.70 6.52 11.83
N LEU A 561 -9.95 7.19 12.70
CA LEU A 561 -10.38 7.51 14.05
C LEU A 561 -11.41 8.64 14.05
N ARG A 562 -11.22 9.68 13.23
CA ARG A 562 -12.18 10.78 13.11
C ARG A 562 -13.56 10.31 12.68
N PHE A 563 -13.64 9.34 11.80
CA PHE A 563 -14.92 8.77 11.37
C PHE A 563 -15.73 8.14 12.51
N THR A 564 -15.08 7.69 13.58
CA THR A 564 -15.80 7.14 14.74
C THR A 564 -16.65 8.21 15.43
N ASP A 565 -16.25 9.50 15.33
CA ASP A 565 -16.91 10.66 15.96
C ASP A 565 -16.69 11.95 15.16
N ALA A 566 -17.11 11.94 13.89
CA ALA A 566 -16.77 12.94 12.88
C ALA A 566 -17.19 14.38 13.21
N ARG A 567 -18.22 14.57 14.07
CA ARG A 567 -18.79 15.88 14.38
C ARG A 567 -18.36 16.45 15.72
N ASN A 568 -17.48 15.76 16.45
CA ASN A 568 -16.97 16.23 17.72
C ASN A 568 -16.14 17.51 17.56
N GLN A 569 -16.50 18.58 18.28
CA GLN A 569 -15.82 19.86 18.23
C GLN A 569 -14.92 20.09 19.47
N GLN A 570 -15.05 19.23 20.49
CA GLN A 570 -14.37 19.38 21.78
C GLN A 570 -13.10 18.52 21.86
N GLU A 571 -13.13 17.35 21.25
CA GLU A 571 -12.05 16.37 21.25
C GLU A 571 -11.79 15.90 19.81
N ILE A 572 -10.61 15.38 19.57
CA ILE A 572 -10.24 14.77 18.28
C ILE A 572 -11.24 13.65 17.90
N PHE A 573 -11.68 12.89 18.88
CA PHE A 573 -12.80 11.93 18.91
C PHE A 573 -13.04 11.50 20.36
N ALA A 574 -14.26 11.08 20.69
CA ALA A 574 -14.57 10.55 22.00
C ALA A 574 -13.98 9.14 22.18
N LYS A 575 -13.32 8.87 23.32
CA LYS A 575 -12.75 7.54 23.65
C LYS A 575 -13.78 6.41 23.55
N ALA A 576 -15.03 6.67 23.96
CA ALA A 576 -16.10 5.68 23.89
C ALA A 576 -16.48 5.32 22.45
N ALA A 577 -16.43 6.29 21.53
CA ALA A 577 -16.68 6.04 20.11
C ALA A 577 -15.53 5.24 19.48
N ALA A 578 -14.28 5.59 19.79
CA ALA A 578 -13.13 4.81 19.38
C ALA A 578 -13.19 3.37 19.94
N ALA A 579 -13.52 3.20 21.21
CA ALA A 579 -13.66 1.88 21.86
C ALA A 579 -14.74 0.99 21.21
N LYS A 580 -15.80 1.58 20.64
CA LYS A 580 -16.85 0.83 19.94
C LYS A 580 -16.41 0.31 18.57
N TRP A 581 -15.65 1.12 17.81
CA TRP A 581 -15.42 0.88 16.40
C TRP A 581 -13.99 0.41 16.06
N MET A 582 -12.99 0.81 16.89
CA MET A 582 -11.58 0.47 16.64
C MET A 582 -11.19 -0.89 17.22
N PRO A 583 -10.21 -1.58 16.59
CA PRO A 583 -9.57 -1.26 15.31
C PRO A 583 -10.53 -1.48 14.13
N VAL A 584 -10.24 -0.86 12.97
CA VAL A 584 -11.01 -1.10 11.72
C VAL A 584 -10.98 -2.59 11.41
N ASP A 585 -12.14 -3.24 11.29
CA ASP A 585 -12.23 -4.69 11.07
C ASP A 585 -11.70 -5.08 9.70
N GLN A 586 -12.02 -4.29 8.66
CA GLN A 586 -11.53 -4.52 7.31
C GLN A 586 -11.13 -3.21 6.64
N TYR A 587 -9.86 -3.10 6.29
CA TYR A 587 -9.30 -1.98 5.53
C TYR A 587 -8.99 -2.40 4.10
N ILE A 588 -9.33 -1.55 3.11
CA ILE A 588 -9.23 -1.87 1.69
C ILE A 588 -8.50 -0.73 0.99
N GLY A 589 -7.40 -1.03 0.26
CA GLY A 589 -6.65 0.01 -0.43
C GLY A 589 -5.46 -0.50 -1.22
N GLY A 590 -4.76 0.41 -1.91
CA GLY A 590 -3.63 0.09 -2.76
C GLY A 590 -2.38 -0.35 -2.00
N ILE A 591 -1.64 -1.31 -2.56
CA ILE A 591 -0.39 -1.81 -1.97
C ILE A 591 0.74 -0.76 -1.97
N GLU A 592 0.65 0.26 -2.83
CA GLU A 592 1.59 1.38 -2.91
C GLU A 592 1.69 2.16 -1.59
N HIS A 593 0.67 2.08 -0.74
CA HIS A 593 0.63 2.71 0.57
C HIS A 593 1.33 1.92 1.68
N ALA A 594 1.92 0.75 1.38
CA ALA A 594 2.51 -0.15 2.39
C ALA A 594 3.55 0.54 3.29
N ILE A 595 4.46 1.35 2.72
CA ILE A 595 5.54 2.05 3.41
C ILE A 595 5.29 3.56 3.57
N LEU A 596 4.11 4.03 3.14
CA LEU A 596 3.64 5.42 3.23
C LEU A 596 2.53 5.50 4.29
N HIS A 597 1.30 5.73 3.85
CA HIS A 597 0.12 5.90 4.69
C HIS A 597 -0.03 4.80 5.77
N LEU A 598 0.14 3.51 5.43
CA LEU A 598 -0.05 2.43 6.40
C LEU A 598 0.99 2.48 7.53
N LEU A 599 2.23 2.84 7.24
CA LEU A 599 3.28 2.98 8.25
C LEU A 599 3.01 4.18 9.17
N TYR A 600 2.59 5.31 8.58
CA TYR A 600 2.27 6.51 9.34
C TYR A 600 1.01 6.34 10.21
N ALA A 601 -0.03 5.67 9.69
CA ALA A 601 -1.24 5.34 10.44
C ALA A 601 -0.92 4.48 11.67
N ARG A 602 -0.05 3.47 11.53
CA ARG A 602 0.42 2.64 12.64
C ARG A 602 1.19 3.47 13.67
N PHE A 603 2.09 4.34 13.23
CA PHE A 603 2.85 5.21 14.11
C PHE A 603 1.94 6.12 14.95
N ILE A 604 1.04 6.86 14.29
CA ILE A 604 0.13 7.78 14.99
C ILE A 604 -0.82 7.02 15.92
N THR A 605 -1.32 5.86 15.51
CA THR A 605 -2.16 5.01 16.39
C THR A 605 -1.41 4.60 17.65
N LYS A 606 -0.14 4.20 17.55
CA LYS A 606 0.69 3.85 18.72
C LYS A 606 0.91 5.05 19.65
N VAL A 607 1.12 6.24 19.10
CA VAL A 607 1.21 7.46 19.91
C VAL A 607 -0.10 7.74 20.67
N LEU A 608 -1.24 7.63 19.98
CA LEU A 608 -2.55 7.84 20.60
C LEU A 608 -2.92 6.73 21.60
N TYR A 609 -2.44 5.51 21.37
CA TYR A 609 -2.56 4.40 22.34
C TYR A 609 -1.77 4.69 23.62
N ASP A 610 -0.55 5.19 23.50
CA ASP A 610 0.28 5.55 24.66
C ASP A 610 -0.34 6.71 25.48
N GLU A 611 -1.20 7.54 24.83
CA GLU A 611 -2.02 8.56 25.51
C GLU A 611 -3.34 8.00 26.07
N GLY A 612 -3.62 6.71 25.88
CA GLY A 612 -4.86 6.08 26.31
C GLY A 612 -6.10 6.61 25.61
N LEU A 613 -5.98 7.10 24.38
CA LEU A 613 -7.08 7.63 23.57
C LEU A 613 -7.77 6.56 22.73
N VAL A 614 -7.07 5.51 22.35
CA VAL A 614 -7.57 4.39 21.54
C VAL A 614 -7.40 3.06 22.26
N PRO A 615 -8.25 2.05 21.97
CA PRO A 615 -8.24 0.76 22.68
C PRO A 615 -7.14 -0.20 22.22
N ASP A 616 -6.60 -0.01 21.02
CA ASP A 616 -5.61 -0.89 20.38
C ASP A 616 -4.46 -0.07 19.82
N ASP A 617 -3.26 -0.67 19.77
CA ASP A 617 -2.05 -0.02 19.26
C ASP A 617 -1.83 -0.24 17.76
N GLU A 618 -2.73 -0.96 17.09
CA GLU A 618 -2.77 -1.12 15.63
C GLU A 618 -4.10 -0.61 15.05
N PRO A 619 -4.07 0.13 13.92
CA PRO A 619 -5.27 0.78 13.39
C PRO A 619 -6.22 -0.16 12.67
N PHE A 620 -5.70 -1.20 12.01
CA PHE A 620 -6.42 -2.06 11.08
C PHE A 620 -6.21 -3.53 11.41
N LYS A 621 -7.28 -4.25 11.72
CA LYS A 621 -7.24 -5.68 12.03
C LYS A 621 -6.90 -6.52 10.80
N ALA A 622 -7.64 -6.29 9.71
CA ALA A 622 -7.40 -6.95 8.43
C ALA A 622 -7.17 -5.93 7.32
N LEU A 623 -6.29 -6.27 6.39
CA LEU A 623 -5.98 -5.45 5.21
C LEU A 623 -6.22 -6.25 3.94
N PHE A 624 -6.95 -5.67 3.00
CA PHE A 624 -7.09 -6.20 1.66
C PHE A 624 -6.48 -5.24 0.62
N THR A 625 -5.61 -5.76 -0.26
CA THR A 625 -4.99 -4.97 -1.32
C THR A 625 -5.57 -5.38 -2.68
N GLN A 626 -6.37 -4.49 -3.31
CA GLN A 626 -6.98 -4.76 -4.60
C GLN A 626 -6.01 -4.60 -5.76
N GLY A 627 -6.24 -5.39 -6.81
CA GLY A 627 -5.55 -5.24 -8.09
C GLY A 627 -6.13 -4.09 -8.93
N MET A 628 -5.32 -3.60 -9.87
CA MET A 628 -5.64 -2.44 -10.70
C MET A 628 -6.65 -2.78 -11.82
N VAL A 629 -7.45 -1.80 -12.23
CA VAL A 629 -8.24 -1.87 -13.46
C VAL A 629 -7.40 -1.32 -14.61
N GLN A 630 -7.25 -2.12 -15.64
CA GLN A 630 -6.47 -1.81 -16.84
C GLN A 630 -7.40 -1.66 -18.05
N ARG A 631 -7.00 -0.82 -19.00
CA ARG A 631 -7.65 -0.69 -20.30
C ARG A 631 -6.60 -0.36 -21.35
N ARG A 632 -6.77 -0.88 -22.54
CA ARG A 632 -5.90 -0.56 -23.69
C ARG A 632 -6.10 0.89 -24.11
N VAL A 633 -4.99 1.56 -24.40
CA VAL A 633 -5.02 2.90 -25.02
C VAL A 633 -5.14 2.73 -26.53
N ARG A 634 -6.12 3.36 -27.14
CA ARG A 634 -6.37 3.37 -28.58
C ARG A 634 -6.02 4.75 -29.13
N THR A 635 -4.96 4.83 -29.93
CA THR A 635 -4.49 6.08 -30.51
C THR A 635 -4.72 6.06 -32.02
N PRO A 636 -5.61 6.89 -32.56
CA PRO A 636 -5.82 7.00 -34.00
C PRO A 636 -4.55 7.47 -34.69
N LEU A 637 -4.22 6.84 -35.81
CA LEU A 637 -3.10 7.27 -36.68
C LEU A 637 -3.56 8.33 -37.68
N GLU A 638 -2.66 9.23 -38.05
CA GLU A 638 -2.94 10.25 -39.05
C GLU A 638 -2.91 9.61 -40.44
N PRO A 639 -4.01 9.65 -41.23
CA PRO A 639 -4.01 9.15 -42.58
C PRO A 639 -3.22 10.11 -43.50
N VAL A 640 -2.30 9.55 -44.31
CA VAL A 640 -1.51 10.33 -45.27
C VAL A 640 -1.89 10.00 -46.72
N ALA A 641 -2.16 8.73 -47.00
CA ALA A 641 -2.63 8.19 -48.28
C ALA A 641 -3.44 6.91 -48.01
N PRO A 642 -4.17 6.32 -48.98
CA PRO A 642 -5.02 5.16 -48.76
C PRO A 642 -4.39 3.97 -48.03
N GLU A 643 -3.09 3.75 -48.18
CA GLU A 643 -2.34 2.69 -47.50
C GLU A 643 -1.13 3.23 -46.70
N SER A 644 -1.14 4.49 -46.32
CA SER A 644 -0.06 5.15 -45.62
C SER A 644 -0.58 5.95 -44.42
N VAL A 645 0.10 5.81 -43.29
CA VAL A 645 -0.21 6.45 -42.01
C VAL A 645 1.03 7.13 -41.42
N ARG A 646 0.76 8.06 -40.50
CA ARG A 646 1.79 8.70 -39.67
C ARG A 646 1.43 8.51 -38.18
N PHE A 647 2.44 8.30 -37.36
CA PHE A 647 2.26 8.26 -35.91
C PHE A 647 2.07 9.69 -35.37
N PRO A 648 0.99 9.96 -34.63
CA PRO A 648 0.77 11.25 -33.99
C PRO A 648 1.87 11.58 -32.98
N GLU A 649 2.13 12.88 -32.80
CA GLU A 649 3.20 13.35 -31.89
C GLU A 649 3.05 12.81 -30.47
N GLU A 650 1.81 12.69 -29.97
CA GLU A 650 1.52 12.14 -28.65
C GLU A 650 2.02 10.70 -28.48
N LEU A 651 1.86 9.86 -29.50
CA LEU A 651 2.36 8.47 -29.47
C LEU A 651 3.90 8.44 -29.57
N ARG A 652 4.48 9.29 -30.42
CA ARG A 652 5.94 9.41 -30.58
C ARG A 652 6.67 9.93 -29.32
N ARG A 653 5.97 10.71 -28.47
CA ARG A 653 6.52 11.13 -27.15
C ARG A 653 6.59 10.00 -26.14
N LYS A 654 5.73 8.97 -26.29
CA LYS A 654 5.63 7.84 -25.36
C LYS A 654 6.60 6.71 -25.74
N VAL A 655 6.83 6.54 -27.02
CA VAL A 655 7.70 5.49 -27.59
C VAL A 655 8.46 6.04 -28.79
N ASP A 656 9.68 5.58 -28.97
CA ASP A 656 10.56 6.06 -30.04
C ASP A 656 10.10 5.51 -31.40
N LEU A 657 9.27 6.28 -32.09
CA LEU A 657 8.64 5.93 -33.35
C LEU A 657 9.05 6.92 -34.46
N PRO A 658 9.16 6.48 -35.72
CA PRO A 658 9.47 7.34 -36.85
C PRO A 658 8.52 8.49 -37.06
N ALA A 659 9.01 9.68 -37.40
CA ALA A 659 8.20 10.88 -37.64
C ALA A 659 7.58 10.94 -39.04
N GLY A 660 8.11 10.20 -39.99
CA GLY A 660 7.66 10.21 -41.41
C GLY A 660 6.43 9.34 -41.67
N PRO A 661 5.85 9.45 -42.87
CA PRO A 661 4.81 8.55 -43.34
C PRO A 661 5.36 7.12 -43.52
N LEU A 662 4.55 6.12 -43.15
CA LEU A 662 4.86 4.70 -43.28
C LEU A 662 3.73 3.98 -43.99
N SER A 663 4.03 2.90 -44.73
CA SER A 663 2.96 1.99 -45.14
C SER A 663 2.32 1.32 -43.90
N VAL A 664 1.08 0.87 -44.04
CA VAL A 664 0.37 0.16 -42.97
C VAL A 664 1.17 -1.05 -42.46
N GLU A 665 1.86 -1.78 -43.32
CA GLU A 665 2.72 -2.91 -42.95
C GLU A 665 3.94 -2.46 -42.11
N GLN A 666 4.63 -1.41 -42.53
CA GLN A 666 5.74 -0.84 -41.78
C GLN A 666 5.30 -0.31 -40.42
N ALA A 667 4.16 0.42 -40.37
CA ALA A 667 3.60 0.90 -39.13
C ALA A 667 3.24 -0.25 -38.18
N ARG A 668 2.72 -1.38 -38.70
CA ARG A 668 2.44 -2.59 -37.92
C ARG A 668 3.71 -3.20 -37.34
N ALA A 669 4.76 -3.26 -38.13
CA ALA A 669 6.05 -3.82 -37.69
C ALA A 669 6.69 -2.97 -36.58
N GLU A 670 6.71 -1.63 -36.74
CA GLU A 670 7.24 -0.69 -35.74
C GLU A 670 6.44 -0.75 -34.44
N LEU A 671 5.11 -0.68 -34.50
CA LEU A 671 4.25 -0.76 -33.33
C LEU A 671 4.45 -2.06 -32.54
N LYS A 672 4.62 -3.18 -33.25
CA LYS A 672 4.85 -4.48 -32.62
C LYS A 672 6.13 -4.52 -31.78
N GLN A 673 7.22 -3.89 -32.24
CA GLN A 673 8.48 -3.81 -31.50
C GLN A 673 8.31 -3.10 -30.15
N HIS A 674 7.37 -2.16 -30.08
CA HIS A 674 7.05 -1.38 -28.88
C HIS A 674 5.85 -1.92 -28.08
N GLY A 675 5.36 -3.14 -28.36
CA GLY A 675 4.27 -3.77 -27.64
C GLY A 675 2.87 -3.25 -28.00
N TYR A 676 2.71 -2.58 -29.16
CA TYR A 676 1.43 -2.15 -29.68
C TYR A 676 0.96 -3.07 -30.81
N SER A 677 -0.37 -3.19 -30.98
CA SER A 677 -1.00 -3.75 -32.17
C SER A 677 -1.54 -2.65 -33.06
N LEU A 678 -1.69 -2.93 -34.37
CA LEU A 678 -2.37 -2.05 -35.31
C LEU A 678 -3.72 -2.66 -35.71
N GLU A 679 -4.80 -1.97 -35.39
CA GLU A 679 -6.18 -2.37 -35.67
C GLU A 679 -6.84 -1.37 -36.63
N GLN A 680 -7.86 -1.81 -37.34
CA GLN A 680 -8.70 -0.94 -38.16
C GLN A 680 -10.04 -0.69 -37.46
N ASP A 681 -10.41 0.58 -37.30
CA ASP A 681 -11.66 1.03 -36.70
C ASP A 681 -12.43 1.90 -37.72
N GLY A 682 -13.35 1.29 -38.41
CA GLY A 682 -13.96 1.91 -39.61
C GLY A 682 -12.92 2.21 -40.69
N ASP A 683 -12.82 3.46 -41.09
CA ASP A 683 -11.83 3.91 -42.09
C ASP A 683 -10.50 4.38 -41.48
N THR A 684 -10.34 4.25 -40.13
CA THR A 684 -9.17 4.76 -39.41
C THR A 684 -8.30 3.63 -38.89
N TRP A 685 -6.97 3.73 -39.06
CA TRP A 685 -6.00 2.86 -38.42
C TRP A 685 -5.70 3.36 -37.01
N VAL A 686 -5.68 2.44 -36.05
CA VAL A 686 -5.53 2.73 -34.63
C VAL A 686 -4.40 1.90 -34.03
N ALA A 687 -3.45 2.55 -33.38
CA ALA A 687 -2.46 1.88 -32.54
C ALA A 687 -3.09 1.53 -31.19
N VAL A 688 -2.99 0.26 -30.81
CA VAL A 688 -3.59 -0.25 -29.57
C VAL A 688 -2.49 -0.79 -28.66
N SER A 689 -2.37 -0.21 -27.47
CA SER A 689 -1.38 -0.65 -26.46
C SER A 689 -1.72 -2.02 -25.87
N GLY A 690 -0.79 -2.63 -25.14
CA GLY A 690 -1.13 -3.62 -24.12
C GLY A 690 -2.04 -3.03 -23.04
N PRO A 691 -2.56 -3.85 -22.10
CA PRO A 691 -3.34 -3.36 -20.98
C PRO A 691 -2.52 -2.41 -20.11
N VAL A 692 -3.01 -1.18 -19.88
CA VAL A 692 -2.39 -0.13 -19.07
C VAL A 692 -3.35 0.25 -17.95
N THR A 693 -2.84 0.45 -16.74
CA THR A 693 -3.65 0.91 -15.60
C THR A 693 -4.44 2.16 -15.98
N MET A 694 -5.74 2.16 -15.68
CA MET A 694 -6.59 3.33 -15.92
C MET A 694 -6.08 4.53 -15.12
N SER A 695 -5.78 5.61 -15.81
CA SER A 695 -5.39 6.87 -15.18
C SER A 695 -5.79 8.08 -16.05
N LYS A 696 -5.88 9.24 -15.40
CA LYS A 696 -6.15 10.52 -16.10
C LYS A 696 -5.02 10.88 -17.08
N SER A 697 -3.79 10.56 -16.73
CA SER A 697 -2.61 10.82 -17.58
C SER A 697 -2.57 9.92 -18.81
N ALA A 698 -3.03 8.67 -18.71
CA ALA A 698 -3.11 7.75 -19.82
C ALA A 698 -4.32 8.03 -20.73
N GLY A 699 -5.32 8.82 -20.27
CA GLY A 699 -6.53 9.13 -21.04
C GLY A 699 -7.43 7.92 -21.32
N ASN A 700 -7.25 6.81 -20.61
CA ASN A 700 -7.95 5.53 -20.81
C ASN A 700 -9.02 5.27 -19.74
N GLY A 701 -9.30 6.21 -18.85
CA GLY A 701 -10.32 6.10 -17.82
C GLY A 701 -11.73 6.07 -18.39
N VAL A 702 -12.60 5.22 -17.84
CA VAL A 702 -14.04 5.19 -18.10
C VAL A 702 -14.74 5.99 -17.01
N PRO A 703 -15.37 7.16 -17.32
CA PRO A 703 -16.04 7.97 -16.31
C PRO A 703 -17.24 7.23 -15.70
N VAL A 704 -17.36 7.22 -14.37
CA VAL A 704 -18.41 6.47 -13.66
C VAL A 704 -19.81 6.99 -14.01
N GLY A 705 -20.05 8.29 -13.90
CA GLY A 705 -21.38 8.88 -14.10
C GLY A 705 -21.99 8.57 -15.48
N PRO A 706 -21.31 8.87 -16.59
CA PRO A 706 -21.79 8.53 -17.94
C PRO A 706 -22.04 7.02 -18.13
N PHE A 707 -21.15 6.17 -17.64
CA PHE A 707 -21.29 4.71 -17.75
C PHE A 707 -22.54 4.21 -17.03
N VAL A 708 -22.73 4.61 -15.77
CA VAL A 708 -23.89 4.17 -14.97
C VAL A 708 -25.21 4.68 -15.57
N ARG A 709 -25.25 5.90 -16.09
CA ARG A 709 -26.45 6.40 -16.78
C ARG A 709 -26.82 5.56 -18.00
N GLN A 710 -25.85 4.99 -18.69
CA GLN A 710 -26.07 4.19 -19.89
C GLN A 710 -26.42 2.73 -19.58
N TYR A 711 -25.74 2.11 -18.64
CA TYR A 711 -25.80 0.65 -18.42
C TYR A 711 -26.40 0.26 -17.06
N GLY A 712 -26.44 1.16 -16.11
CA GLY A 712 -26.84 0.92 -14.72
C GLY A 712 -25.66 0.65 -13.78
N SER A 713 -25.86 0.93 -12.49
CA SER A 713 -24.92 0.66 -11.43
C SER A 713 -24.69 -0.83 -11.21
N ASP A 714 -25.76 -1.64 -11.19
CA ASP A 714 -25.67 -3.08 -10.99
C ASP A 714 -24.82 -3.77 -12.06
N VAL A 715 -24.88 -3.30 -13.32
CA VAL A 715 -24.01 -3.78 -14.39
C VAL A 715 -22.55 -3.45 -14.10
N ALA A 716 -22.24 -2.21 -13.70
CA ALA A 716 -20.88 -1.78 -13.37
C ALA A 716 -20.29 -2.63 -12.23
N ARG A 717 -21.10 -2.88 -11.18
CA ARG A 717 -20.72 -3.69 -10.01
C ARG A 717 -20.38 -5.13 -10.39
N ILE A 718 -21.27 -5.78 -11.17
CA ILE A 718 -21.04 -7.15 -11.65
C ILE A 718 -19.74 -7.21 -12.48
N VAL A 719 -19.48 -6.25 -13.37
CA VAL A 719 -18.24 -6.25 -14.18
C VAL A 719 -17.01 -6.21 -13.28
N VAL A 720 -16.93 -5.28 -12.32
CA VAL A 720 -15.72 -5.11 -11.50
C VAL A 720 -15.50 -6.23 -10.49
N LEU A 721 -16.58 -6.87 -10.01
CA LEU A 721 -16.49 -7.97 -9.04
C LEU A 721 -16.29 -9.34 -9.70
N PHE A 722 -16.72 -9.52 -10.96
CA PHE A 722 -16.70 -10.81 -11.63
C PHE A 722 -15.46 -11.04 -12.51
N ALA A 723 -14.87 -9.99 -13.09
CA ALA A 723 -13.86 -10.10 -14.14
C ALA A 723 -12.57 -10.82 -13.73
N ALA A 724 -12.17 -10.74 -12.46
CA ALA A 724 -10.99 -11.41 -11.90
C ALA A 724 -11.11 -11.52 -10.36
N PRO A 725 -10.31 -12.37 -9.70
CA PRO A 725 -10.10 -12.28 -8.26
C PRO A 725 -9.75 -10.83 -7.87
N PRO A 726 -10.32 -10.26 -6.81
CA PRO A 726 -10.19 -8.83 -6.51
C PRO A 726 -8.75 -8.35 -6.28
N GLU A 727 -7.85 -9.23 -5.79
CA GLU A 727 -6.42 -8.97 -5.61
C GLU A 727 -5.64 -8.87 -6.93
N ASN A 728 -6.20 -9.39 -8.03
CA ASN A 728 -5.57 -9.40 -9.34
C ASN A 728 -5.99 -8.18 -10.18
N SER A 729 -5.10 -7.72 -11.05
CA SER A 729 -5.46 -6.75 -12.07
C SER A 729 -6.46 -7.34 -13.06
N MET A 730 -7.40 -6.51 -13.54
CA MET A 730 -8.40 -6.88 -14.53
C MET A 730 -8.36 -5.95 -15.74
N GLU A 731 -8.64 -6.50 -16.92
CA GLU A 731 -8.84 -5.69 -18.12
C GLU A 731 -10.33 -5.35 -18.28
N TRP A 732 -10.64 -4.06 -18.42
CA TRP A 732 -12.00 -3.59 -18.72
C TRP A 732 -12.30 -3.74 -20.20
N THR A 733 -13.37 -4.51 -20.53
CA THR A 733 -13.77 -4.77 -21.92
C THR A 733 -15.28 -4.58 -22.12
N ASP A 734 -15.70 -4.28 -23.35
CA ASP A 734 -17.12 -4.13 -23.70
C ASP A 734 -17.86 -5.49 -23.67
N GLU A 735 -17.17 -6.59 -23.93
CA GLU A 735 -17.70 -7.96 -23.81
C GLU A 735 -18.08 -8.28 -22.35
N GLY A 736 -17.27 -7.84 -21.38
CA GLY A 736 -17.57 -7.96 -19.96
C GLY A 736 -18.86 -7.24 -19.59
N VAL A 737 -19.05 -6.02 -20.08
CA VAL A 737 -20.27 -5.23 -19.87
C VAL A 737 -21.50 -5.94 -20.46
N ALA A 738 -21.40 -6.42 -21.70
CA ALA A 738 -22.48 -7.17 -22.34
C ALA A 738 -22.78 -8.49 -21.60
N GLY A 739 -21.76 -9.15 -21.03
CA GLY A 739 -21.90 -10.35 -20.21
C GLY A 739 -22.72 -10.07 -18.94
N ALA A 740 -22.38 -9.03 -18.20
CA ALA A 740 -23.11 -8.60 -17.00
C ALA A 740 -24.58 -8.26 -17.30
N GLN A 741 -24.84 -7.51 -18.37
CA GLN A 741 -26.23 -7.21 -18.80
C GLN A 741 -27.03 -8.49 -19.12
N ARG A 742 -26.42 -9.45 -19.84
CA ARG A 742 -27.10 -10.73 -20.14
C ARG A 742 -27.42 -11.48 -18.87
N PHE A 743 -26.52 -11.50 -17.89
CA PHE A 743 -26.74 -12.15 -16.60
C PHE A 743 -27.95 -11.56 -15.89
N LEU A 744 -27.98 -10.23 -15.67
CA LEU A 744 -29.09 -9.54 -14.99
C LEU A 744 -30.43 -9.69 -15.75
N ASN A 745 -30.42 -9.62 -17.08
CA ASN A 745 -31.60 -9.87 -17.90
C ASN A 745 -32.17 -11.28 -17.72
N ARG A 746 -31.32 -12.30 -17.60
CA ARG A 746 -31.73 -13.69 -17.36
C ARG A 746 -32.33 -13.87 -15.97
N VAL A 747 -31.79 -13.21 -14.95
CA VAL A 747 -32.36 -13.18 -13.59
C VAL A 747 -33.77 -12.60 -13.60
N VAL A 748 -33.95 -11.44 -14.24
CA VAL A 748 -35.28 -10.84 -14.41
C VAL A 748 -36.22 -11.74 -15.15
N GLY A 749 -35.78 -12.33 -16.28
CA GLY A 749 -36.62 -13.26 -17.08
C GLY A 749 -37.08 -14.49 -16.32
N LEU A 750 -36.23 -15.02 -15.41
CA LEU A 750 -36.56 -16.19 -14.59
C LEU A 750 -37.60 -15.87 -13.50
N ILE A 751 -37.45 -14.72 -12.80
CA ILE A 751 -38.24 -14.40 -11.59
C ILE A 751 -39.48 -13.55 -11.91
N SER A 752 -39.49 -12.77 -13.00
CA SER A 752 -40.60 -11.91 -13.35
C SER A 752 -42.00 -12.59 -13.42
N PRO A 753 -42.14 -13.90 -13.77
CA PRO A 753 -43.46 -14.58 -13.72
C PRO A 753 -44.07 -14.61 -12.31
N LEU A 754 -43.27 -14.52 -11.22
CA LEU A 754 -43.77 -14.45 -9.85
C LEU A 754 -44.40 -13.11 -9.47
N ARG A 755 -44.10 -12.06 -10.22
CA ARG A 755 -44.59 -10.67 -9.98
C ARG A 755 -46.11 -10.53 -9.96
N ALA A 756 -46.82 -11.36 -10.73
CA ALA A 756 -48.29 -11.31 -10.87
C ALA A 756 -49.03 -12.31 -9.98
N GLY A 757 -48.30 -13.12 -9.25
CA GLY A 757 -48.83 -14.19 -8.38
C GLY A 757 -48.84 -13.83 -6.90
N SER A 758 -49.59 -14.65 -6.10
CA SER A 758 -49.47 -14.63 -4.67
C SER A 758 -48.31 -15.59 -4.31
N VAL A 759 -47.16 -15.05 -3.85
CA VAL A 759 -45.99 -15.83 -3.45
C VAL A 759 -46.08 -16.08 -1.94
N ALA A 760 -45.76 -17.30 -1.50
CA ALA A 760 -45.72 -17.62 -0.09
C ALA A 760 -44.64 -16.82 0.66
N ALA A 761 -44.91 -16.50 1.92
CA ALA A 761 -43.93 -15.81 2.75
C ALA A 761 -42.67 -16.67 2.95
N TYR A 762 -41.49 -16.02 2.95
CA TYR A 762 -40.21 -16.71 3.07
C TYR A 762 -40.12 -17.61 4.30
N GLU A 763 -40.62 -17.16 5.45
CA GLU A 763 -40.62 -17.91 6.72
C GLU A 763 -41.38 -19.25 6.61
N GLN A 764 -42.43 -19.33 5.79
CA GLN A 764 -43.17 -20.56 5.51
C GLN A 764 -42.35 -21.47 4.60
N LEU A 765 -41.70 -20.92 3.59
CA LEU A 765 -40.88 -21.66 2.63
C LEU A 765 -39.61 -22.25 3.28
N THR A 766 -39.06 -21.61 4.30
CA THR A 766 -37.89 -22.14 5.04
C THR A 766 -38.20 -23.36 5.88
N GLN A 767 -39.46 -23.74 6.02
CA GLN A 767 -39.87 -25.00 6.67
C GLN A 767 -39.72 -26.24 5.77
N ILE A 768 -39.50 -26.06 4.45
CA ILE A 768 -39.24 -27.14 3.52
C ILE A 768 -37.99 -27.93 3.95
N ARG A 769 -38.07 -29.25 3.97
CA ARG A 769 -36.97 -30.16 4.32
C ARG A 769 -36.62 -31.04 3.15
N LEU A 770 -35.35 -31.44 3.05
CA LEU A 770 -34.87 -32.34 1.98
C LEU A 770 -35.68 -33.64 1.90
N LEU A 771 -36.13 -34.20 3.04
CA LEU A 771 -36.85 -35.46 3.11
C LEU A 771 -38.27 -35.38 2.55
N ASP A 772 -38.84 -34.16 2.46
CA ASP A 772 -40.20 -33.91 1.93
C ASP A 772 -40.21 -33.74 0.41
N LEU A 773 -39.03 -33.74 -0.21
CA LEU A 773 -38.85 -33.46 -1.64
C LEU A 773 -38.40 -34.68 -2.42
N GLU A 774 -38.87 -34.78 -3.66
CA GLU A 774 -38.51 -35.84 -4.60
C GLU A 774 -38.13 -35.25 -5.97
N GLY A 775 -37.41 -36.05 -6.77
CA GLY A 775 -37.09 -35.73 -8.17
C GLY A 775 -36.41 -34.35 -8.34
N ALA A 776 -36.95 -33.55 -9.28
CA ALA A 776 -36.39 -32.23 -9.62
C ALA A 776 -36.44 -31.25 -8.47
N ASP A 777 -37.45 -31.30 -7.59
CA ASP A 777 -37.59 -30.42 -6.44
C ASP A 777 -36.45 -30.65 -5.43
N ARG A 778 -36.15 -31.91 -5.15
CA ARG A 778 -35.06 -32.34 -4.26
C ARG A 778 -33.68 -31.89 -4.81
N GLU A 779 -33.48 -32.06 -6.11
CA GLU A 779 -32.24 -31.65 -6.75
C GLU A 779 -32.07 -30.14 -6.70
N LEU A 780 -33.09 -29.35 -7.03
CA LEU A 780 -33.05 -27.88 -6.94
C LEU A 780 -32.78 -27.41 -5.53
N TYR A 781 -33.38 -28.07 -4.49
CA TYR A 781 -33.14 -27.75 -3.09
C TYR A 781 -31.66 -27.97 -2.69
N ARG A 782 -31.01 -29.03 -3.17
CA ARG A 782 -29.60 -29.30 -2.94
C ARG A 782 -28.71 -28.23 -3.59
N GLN A 783 -28.97 -27.94 -4.86
CA GLN A 783 -28.20 -26.89 -5.59
C GLN A 783 -28.34 -25.52 -4.93
N LEU A 784 -29.54 -25.18 -4.45
CA LEU A 784 -29.78 -23.98 -3.68
C LEU A 784 -28.93 -23.91 -2.40
N ASN A 785 -28.93 -24.97 -1.59
CA ASN A 785 -28.18 -24.98 -0.33
C ASN A 785 -26.68 -25.01 -0.54
N GLN A 786 -26.17 -25.71 -1.55
CA GLN A 786 -24.75 -25.65 -1.96
C GLN A 786 -24.37 -24.24 -2.37
N THR A 787 -25.24 -23.53 -3.11
CA THR A 787 -25.00 -22.16 -3.55
C THR A 787 -25.02 -21.18 -2.37
N ILE A 788 -25.96 -21.31 -1.41
CA ILE A 788 -25.97 -20.48 -0.20
C ILE A 788 -24.62 -20.58 0.52
N LYS A 789 -24.18 -21.82 0.81
CA LYS A 789 -22.89 -22.06 1.47
C LYS A 789 -21.71 -21.47 0.69
N LYS A 790 -21.66 -21.74 -0.62
CA LYS A 790 -20.59 -21.26 -1.50
C LYS A 790 -20.53 -19.73 -1.54
N VAL A 791 -21.64 -19.06 -1.80
CA VAL A 791 -21.70 -17.59 -1.87
C VAL A 791 -21.32 -16.95 -0.53
N THR A 792 -21.76 -17.55 0.59
CA THR A 792 -21.40 -17.09 1.93
C THR A 792 -19.89 -17.13 2.15
N GLN A 793 -19.28 -18.30 1.96
CA GLN A 793 -17.85 -18.52 2.17
C GLN A 793 -16.99 -17.67 1.22
N ASP A 794 -17.38 -17.60 -0.05
CA ASP A 794 -16.65 -16.83 -1.06
C ASP A 794 -16.73 -15.32 -0.79
N THR A 795 -17.86 -14.82 -0.30
CA THR A 795 -18.01 -13.39 0.06
C THR A 795 -17.13 -13.03 1.26
N GLU A 796 -17.08 -13.87 2.29
CA GLU A 796 -16.22 -13.69 3.47
C GLU A 796 -14.73 -13.76 3.11
N ALA A 797 -14.38 -14.55 2.10
CA ALA A 797 -13.01 -14.73 1.61
C ALA A 797 -12.62 -13.74 0.47
N PHE A 798 -13.45 -12.76 0.15
CA PHE A 798 -13.26 -11.83 -0.99
C PHE A 798 -13.22 -12.51 -2.37
N HIS A 799 -13.72 -13.74 -2.50
CA HIS A 799 -13.82 -14.44 -3.78
C HIS A 799 -15.12 -14.07 -4.53
N PHE A 800 -15.38 -12.78 -4.73
CA PHE A 800 -16.63 -12.28 -5.33
C PHE A 800 -16.89 -12.84 -6.73
N ASN A 801 -15.85 -13.05 -7.52
CA ASN A 801 -15.94 -13.64 -8.85
C ASN A 801 -16.51 -15.05 -8.82
N THR A 802 -16.11 -15.89 -7.87
CA THR A 802 -16.63 -17.25 -7.72
C THR A 802 -18.01 -17.28 -7.05
N ALA A 803 -18.30 -16.33 -6.15
CA ALA A 803 -19.64 -16.14 -5.60
C ALA A 803 -20.66 -15.80 -6.72
N ILE A 804 -20.31 -14.85 -7.61
CA ILE A 804 -21.16 -14.49 -8.76
C ILE A 804 -21.26 -15.67 -9.75
N ALA A 805 -20.18 -16.43 -9.98
CA ALA A 805 -20.22 -17.63 -10.80
C ALA A 805 -21.17 -18.69 -10.24
N ALA A 806 -21.20 -18.88 -8.91
CA ALA A 806 -22.14 -19.79 -8.25
C ALA A 806 -23.59 -19.34 -8.46
N LEU A 807 -23.88 -18.02 -8.38
CA LEU A 807 -25.20 -17.48 -8.72
C LEU A 807 -25.56 -17.71 -10.19
N MET A 808 -24.60 -17.57 -11.12
CA MET A 808 -24.84 -17.86 -12.55
C MET A 808 -25.12 -19.35 -12.79
N SER A 809 -24.47 -20.25 -12.05
CA SER A 809 -24.72 -21.69 -12.11
C SER A 809 -26.15 -22.02 -11.60
N LEU A 810 -26.50 -21.53 -10.40
CA LEU A 810 -27.84 -21.71 -9.85
C LEU A 810 -28.93 -21.16 -10.78
N LEU A 811 -28.66 -20.04 -11.48
CA LEU A 811 -29.57 -19.51 -12.49
C LEU A 811 -29.80 -20.47 -13.65
N ASN A 812 -28.74 -21.17 -14.13
CA ASN A 812 -28.87 -22.19 -15.18
C ASN A 812 -29.70 -23.37 -14.66
N ASP A 813 -29.40 -23.87 -13.46
CA ASP A 813 -30.11 -25.00 -12.85
C ASP A 813 -31.61 -24.67 -12.65
N ALA A 814 -31.91 -23.44 -12.24
CA ALA A 814 -33.31 -22.98 -12.08
C ALA A 814 -34.05 -22.81 -13.44
N ILE A 815 -33.39 -22.39 -14.50
CA ILE A 815 -33.96 -22.34 -15.85
C ILE A 815 -34.25 -23.77 -16.35
N ASP A 816 -33.31 -24.71 -16.18
CA ASP A 816 -33.47 -26.11 -16.55
C ASP A 816 -34.58 -26.80 -15.74
N TYR A 817 -34.69 -26.44 -14.44
CA TYR A 817 -35.80 -26.86 -13.60
C TYR A 817 -37.14 -26.38 -14.17
N ARG A 818 -37.27 -25.07 -14.51
CA ARG A 818 -38.50 -24.52 -15.08
C ARG A 818 -38.89 -25.13 -16.43
N ALA A 819 -37.89 -25.56 -17.23
CA ALA A 819 -38.13 -26.27 -18.46
C ALA A 819 -38.75 -27.68 -18.26
N LYS A 820 -38.49 -28.30 -17.08
CA LYS A 820 -39.00 -29.66 -16.71
C LYS A 820 -40.31 -29.59 -15.92
N VAL A 821 -40.52 -28.49 -15.15
CA VAL A 821 -41.64 -28.33 -14.22
C VAL A 821 -42.45 -27.12 -14.62
N ASP A 822 -43.59 -27.35 -15.30
CA ASP A 822 -44.42 -26.28 -15.94
C ASP A 822 -45.29 -25.47 -14.96
N ARG A 823 -45.14 -25.67 -13.64
CA ARG A 823 -45.84 -24.95 -12.58
C ARG A 823 -44.89 -24.23 -11.65
N LEU A 824 -45.34 -23.15 -11.00
CA LEU A 824 -44.66 -22.52 -9.88
C LEU A 824 -44.79 -23.43 -8.65
N THR A 825 -43.68 -23.83 -8.05
CA THR A 825 -43.62 -24.73 -6.90
C THR A 825 -43.09 -23.98 -5.68
N PRO A 826 -43.42 -24.39 -4.44
CA PRO A 826 -42.85 -23.75 -3.23
C PRO A 826 -41.31 -23.75 -3.20
N ILE A 827 -40.66 -24.76 -3.79
CA ILE A 827 -39.19 -24.78 -3.87
C ILE A 827 -38.65 -23.72 -4.83
N PHE A 828 -39.33 -23.44 -5.94
CA PHE A 828 -38.98 -22.37 -6.86
C PHE A 828 -39.21 -20.99 -6.24
N GLU A 829 -40.30 -20.82 -5.45
CA GLU A 829 -40.53 -19.59 -4.69
C GLU A 829 -39.45 -19.38 -3.61
N LEU A 830 -39.04 -20.43 -2.89
CA LEU A 830 -37.90 -20.39 -1.94
C LEU A 830 -36.62 -19.98 -2.65
N LEU A 831 -36.33 -20.56 -3.82
CA LEU A 831 -35.17 -20.19 -4.62
C LEU A 831 -35.23 -18.69 -4.98
N ALA A 832 -36.37 -18.16 -5.44
CA ALA A 832 -36.47 -16.77 -5.86
C ALA A 832 -36.22 -15.80 -4.68
N HIS A 833 -36.78 -16.05 -3.51
CA HIS A 833 -36.52 -15.26 -2.30
C HIS A 833 -35.05 -15.35 -1.86
N THR A 834 -34.47 -16.55 -1.90
CA THR A 834 -33.06 -16.77 -1.53
C THR A 834 -32.13 -16.10 -2.53
N TYR A 835 -32.44 -16.19 -3.82
CA TYR A 835 -31.66 -15.58 -4.89
C TYR A 835 -31.61 -14.06 -4.75
N ALA A 836 -32.72 -13.39 -4.43
CA ALA A 836 -32.78 -11.97 -4.17
C ALA A 836 -31.83 -11.56 -3.03
N ARG A 837 -31.80 -12.32 -1.92
CA ARG A 837 -30.92 -12.08 -0.77
C ARG A 837 -29.46 -12.29 -1.10
N LEU A 838 -29.11 -13.39 -1.79
CA LEU A 838 -27.74 -13.70 -2.18
C LEU A 838 -27.19 -12.71 -3.22
N LEU A 839 -28.06 -12.12 -4.04
CA LEU A 839 -27.70 -11.13 -5.07
C LEU A 839 -27.45 -9.74 -4.48
N ALA A 840 -28.02 -9.42 -3.29
CA ALA A 840 -28.01 -8.08 -2.70
C ALA A 840 -26.61 -7.43 -2.55
N PRO A 841 -25.51 -8.12 -2.22
CA PRO A 841 -24.19 -7.53 -2.18
C PRO A 841 -23.67 -7.11 -3.58
N PHE A 842 -24.06 -7.81 -4.63
CA PHE A 842 -23.48 -7.70 -5.98
C PHE A 842 -24.30 -6.82 -6.93
N ALA A 843 -25.63 -6.97 -6.94
CA ALA A 843 -26.58 -6.19 -7.74
C ALA A 843 -27.75 -5.73 -6.85
N PRO A 844 -27.48 -4.71 -6.00
CA PRO A 844 -28.37 -4.33 -4.90
C PRO A 844 -29.72 -3.77 -5.36
N HIS A 845 -29.75 -3.02 -6.44
CA HIS A 845 -30.99 -2.41 -6.92
C HIS A 845 -31.93 -3.47 -7.50
N LEU A 846 -31.39 -4.43 -8.25
CA LEU A 846 -32.17 -5.56 -8.73
C LEU A 846 -32.65 -6.44 -7.57
N ALA A 847 -31.81 -6.66 -6.57
CA ALA A 847 -32.18 -7.46 -5.39
C ALA A 847 -33.38 -6.86 -4.64
N GLU A 848 -33.41 -5.55 -4.43
CA GLU A 848 -34.57 -4.84 -3.86
C GLU A 848 -35.82 -4.95 -4.74
N GLU A 849 -35.64 -4.82 -6.07
CA GLU A 849 -36.72 -4.97 -7.03
C GLU A 849 -37.33 -6.37 -6.95
N LEU A 850 -36.50 -7.42 -6.90
CA LEU A 850 -36.95 -8.81 -6.75
C LEU A 850 -37.64 -9.04 -5.41
N GLN A 851 -37.11 -8.50 -4.32
CA GLN A 851 -37.74 -8.57 -2.98
C GLN A 851 -39.16 -7.96 -3.01
N SER A 852 -39.30 -6.79 -3.68
CA SER A 852 -40.61 -6.15 -3.88
C SER A 852 -41.58 -7.01 -4.70
N TRP A 853 -41.12 -7.66 -5.77
CA TRP A 853 -41.97 -8.53 -6.60
C TRP A 853 -42.48 -9.78 -5.85
N LEU A 854 -41.67 -10.26 -4.90
CA LEU A 854 -42.00 -11.43 -4.09
C LEU A 854 -42.85 -11.10 -2.84
N GLY A 855 -43.37 -9.86 -2.76
CA GLY A 855 -44.24 -9.44 -1.64
C GLY A 855 -43.50 -9.15 -0.35
N GLY A 856 -42.18 -9.06 -0.37
CA GLY A 856 -41.35 -8.71 0.78
C GLY A 856 -41.66 -7.31 1.32
N GLN A 857 -41.77 -7.17 2.63
CA GLN A 857 -41.98 -5.88 3.30
C GLN A 857 -40.62 -5.27 3.68
N GLY A 858 -40.43 -3.97 3.39
CA GLY A 858 -39.18 -3.27 3.70
C GLY A 858 -38.03 -3.61 2.75
N SER A 859 -36.81 -3.38 3.21
CA SER A 859 -35.59 -3.62 2.43
C SER A 859 -35.18 -5.08 2.42
N VAL A 860 -34.54 -5.52 1.34
CA VAL A 860 -33.85 -6.83 1.29
C VAL A 860 -32.80 -6.96 2.40
N TYR A 861 -32.20 -5.85 2.85
CA TYR A 861 -31.21 -5.80 3.92
C TYR A 861 -31.79 -6.05 5.32
N ASP A 862 -33.11 -5.97 5.48
CA ASP A 862 -33.81 -6.33 6.71
C ASP A 862 -34.39 -7.76 6.66
N ALA A 863 -34.34 -8.40 5.50
CA ALA A 863 -34.89 -9.73 5.25
C ALA A 863 -34.04 -10.89 5.79
N GLY A 864 -32.79 -10.62 6.20
CA GLY A 864 -31.83 -11.59 6.73
C GLY A 864 -31.12 -12.41 5.64
N TRP A 865 -29.89 -12.81 5.96
CA TRP A 865 -29.09 -13.71 5.10
C TRP A 865 -29.59 -15.15 5.17
N PRO A 866 -29.72 -15.88 4.06
CA PRO A 866 -30.24 -17.23 4.08
C PRO A 866 -29.26 -18.20 4.76
N ALA A 867 -29.80 -19.08 5.59
CA ALA A 867 -29.07 -20.22 6.13
C ALA A 867 -29.19 -21.42 5.19
N TRP A 868 -28.20 -22.31 5.19
CA TRP A 868 -28.24 -23.55 4.43
C TRP A 868 -28.57 -24.75 5.32
N ASP A 869 -29.17 -25.78 4.69
CA ASP A 869 -29.43 -27.07 5.32
C ASP A 869 -28.22 -27.99 5.12
N GLU A 870 -27.53 -28.36 6.18
CA GLU A 870 -26.37 -29.27 6.11
C GLU A 870 -26.74 -30.65 5.57
N ALA A 871 -27.99 -31.13 5.79
CA ALA A 871 -28.46 -32.38 5.24
C ALA A 871 -28.57 -32.38 3.71
N ALA A 872 -28.86 -31.18 3.13
CA ALA A 872 -28.91 -31.01 1.69
C ALA A 872 -27.52 -31.00 1.03
N LEU A 873 -26.45 -30.80 1.80
CA LEU A 873 -25.07 -30.82 1.30
C LEU A 873 -24.51 -32.26 1.19
N ALA A 874 -25.08 -33.18 1.89
CA ALA A 874 -24.69 -34.58 1.79
C ALA A 874 -25.08 -35.13 0.38
N GLN A 875 -24.11 -35.58 -0.37
CA GLN A 875 -24.35 -36.25 -1.64
C GLN A 875 -24.83 -37.68 -1.34
N ASP A 876 -25.99 -38.09 -1.90
CA ASP A 876 -26.42 -39.47 -1.82
C ASP A 876 -25.49 -40.36 -2.67
N GLU A 877 -25.01 -39.85 -3.80
CA GLU A 877 -24.08 -40.53 -4.71
C GLU A 877 -22.87 -39.66 -5.01
N ILE A 878 -21.72 -40.28 -5.16
CA ILE A 878 -20.44 -39.69 -5.58
C ILE A 878 -19.93 -40.37 -6.86
N GLU A 879 -19.29 -39.61 -7.75
CA GLU A 879 -18.61 -40.19 -8.90
C GLU A 879 -17.26 -40.78 -8.45
N LEU A 880 -17.17 -42.10 -8.50
CA LEU A 880 -15.96 -42.82 -8.15
C LEU A 880 -15.15 -43.15 -9.41
N VAL A 881 -13.87 -42.75 -9.40
CA VAL A 881 -12.96 -43.05 -10.52
C VAL A 881 -12.41 -44.44 -10.39
N LEU A 882 -12.57 -45.26 -11.46
CA LEU A 882 -12.05 -46.61 -11.53
C LEU A 882 -10.74 -46.65 -12.31
N GLN A 883 -9.72 -47.22 -11.70
CA GLN A 883 -8.39 -47.37 -12.29
C GLN A 883 -7.95 -48.86 -12.38
N VAL A 884 -7.14 -49.16 -13.38
CA VAL A 884 -6.41 -50.42 -13.46
C VAL A 884 -4.93 -50.09 -13.66
N ASN A 885 -4.08 -50.54 -12.72
CA ASN A 885 -2.66 -50.25 -12.65
C ASN A 885 -2.38 -48.73 -12.74
N GLY A 886 -3.14 -47.90 -11.99
CA GLY A 886 -2.98 -46.44 -11.92
C GLY A 886 -3.52 -45.65 -13.12
N LYS A 887 -4.08 -46.33 -14.15
CA LYS A 887 -4.67 -45.67 -15.32
C LYS A 887 -6.20 -45.64 -15.20
N VAL A 888 -6.83 -44.48 -15.39
CA VAL A 888 -8.30 -44.32 -15.37
C VAL A 888 -8.91 -45.20 -16.49
N ARG A 889 -9.91 -46.02 -16.13
CA ARG A 889 -10.62 -46.93 -17.03
C ARG A 889 -12.13 -46.72 -17.05
N GLY A 890 -12.65 -46.02 -16.06
CA GLY A 890 -14.08 -45.71 -16.01
C GLY A 890 -14.40 -44.80 -14.83
N LYS A 891 -15.66 -44.39 -14.77
CA LYS A 891 -16.25 -43.67 -13.67
C LYS A 891 -17.61 -44.29 -13.40
N ILE A 892 -18.01 -44.40 -12.14
CA ILE A 892 -19.34 -44.93 -11.74
C ILE A 892 -19.89 -44.02 -10.63
N ASN A 893 -21.21 -43.85 -10.61
CA ASN A 893 -21.88 -43.25 -9.48
C ASN A 893 -22.12 -44.32 -8.42
N VAL A 894 -21.72 -44.05 -7.19
CA VAL A 894 -21.85 -44.94 -6.05
C VAL A 894 -22.42 -44.16 -4.85
N LEU A 895 -23.10 -44.85 -3.95
CA LEU A 895 -23.59 -44.23 -2.73
C LEU A 895 -22.43 -43.61 -1.94
N ALA A 896 -22.56 -42.33 -1.50
CA ALA A 896 -21.53 -41.64 -0.75
C ALA A 896 -21.15 -42.31 0.57
N GLN A 897 -22.08 -43.07 1.16
CA GLN A 897 -21.92 -43.85 2.40
C GLN A 897 -21.50 -45.29 2.13
N ALA A 898 -21.20 -45.70 0.88
CA ALA A 898 -20.76 -47.07 0.54
C ALA A 898 -19.46 -47.38 1.31
N ASP A 899 -19.46 -48.55 1.94
CA ASP A 899 -18.29 -49.06 2.62
C ASP A 899 -17.20 -49.55 1.64
N GLU A 900 -16.01 -49.77 2.16
CA GLU A 900 -14.86 -50.18 1.34
C GLU A 900 -15.12 -51.51 0.62
N ALA A 901 -15.90 -52.44 1.21
CA ALA A 901 -16.22 -53.71 0.63
C ALA A 901 -17.14 -53.55 -0.60
N GLN A 902 -18.16 -52.70 -0.49
CA GLN A 902 -19.07 -52.37 -1.58
C GLN A 902 -18.33 -51.65 -2.73
N LEU A 903 -17.45 -50.70 -2.42
CA LEU A 903 -16.66 -49.99 -3.42
C LEU A 903 -15.70 -50.94 -4.17
N ARG A 904 -15.11 -51.93 -3.48
CA ARG A 904 -14.30 -52.99 -4.09
C ARG A 904 -15.13 -53.90 -5.00
N GLU A 905 -16.29 -54.32 -4.55
CA GLU A 905 -17.18 -55.17 -5.32
C GLU A 905 -17.62 -54.48 -6.62
N TRP A 906 -18.10 -53.25 -6.56
CA TRP A 906 -18.52 -52.49 -7.74
C TRP A 906 -17.38 -52.22 -8.71
N ALA A 907 -16.17 -51.96 -8.22
CA ALA A 907 -15.01 -51.79 -9.09
C ALA A 907 -14.62 -53.11 -9.82
N LEU A 908 -14.72 -54.27 -9.14
CA LEU A 908 -14.37 -55.57 -9.70
C LEU A 908 -15.45 -56.11 -10.65
N THR A 909 -16.71 -55.74 -10.43
CA THR A 909 -17.84 -56.13 -11.27
C THR A 909 -18.07 -55.25 -12.47
N ASN A 910 -17.48 -54.05 -12.48
CA ASN A 910 -17.61 -53.10 -13.60
C ASN A 910 -17.06 -53.68 -14.90
N GLU A 911 -17.88 -53.72 -15.95
CA GLU A 911 -17.52 -54.31 -17.24
C GLU A 911 -16.24 -53.76 -17.87
N ARG A 912 -16.05 -52.44 -17.80
CA ARG A 912 -14.85 -51.78 -18.33
C ARG A 912 -13.59 -52.16 -17.55
N VAL A 913 -13.67 -52.18 -16.23
CA VAL A 913 -12.55 -52.67 -15.38
C VAL A 913 -12.23 -54.12 -15.69
N ARG A 914 -13.25 -55.01 -15.77
CA ARG A 914 -13.09 -56.42 -16.11
C ARG A 914 -12.42 -56.61 -17.49
N GLY A 915 -12.80 -55.80 -18.48
CA GLY A 915 -12.18 -55.84 -19.81
C GLY A 915 -10.69 -55.49 -19.78
N PHE A 916 -10.22 -54.68 -18.86
CA PHE A 916 -8.79 -54.37 -18.72
C PHE A 916 -8.04 -55.28 -17.77
N VAL A 917 -8.72 -55.92 -16.82
CA VAL A 917 -8.16 -56.97 -15.96
C VAL A 917 -7.93 -58.26 -16.75
N GLY A 918 -8.92 -58.66 -17.57
CA GLY A 918 -8.87 -59.91 -18.36
C GLY A 918 -8.70 -61.11 -17.44
N ASP A 919 -7.90 -62.08 -17.88
CA ASP A 919 -7.58 -63.35 -17.14
C ASP A 919 -6.45 -63.17 -16.09
N LYS A 920 -5.96 -61.92 -15.87
CA LYS A 920 -4.88 -61.67 -14.91
C LYS A 920 -5.37 -61.72 -13.47
N PRO A 921 -4.61 -62.33 -12.55
CA PRO A 921 -5.00 -62.34 -11.15
C PRO A 921 -4.92 -60.95 -10.53
N VAL A 922 -5.98 -60.56 -9.84
CA VAL A 922 -5.99 -59.30 -9.06
C VAL A 922 -5.07 -59.46 -7.85
N ARG A 923 -4.02 -58.66 -7.79
CA ARG A 923 -3.01 -58.65 -6.71
C ARG A 923 -3.46 -57.82 -5.52
N LYS A 924 -4.05 -56.64 -5.80
CA LYS A 924 -4.48 -55.68 -4.76
C LYS A 924 -5.59 -54.80 -5.31
N VAL A 925 -6.54 -54.47 -4.47
CA VAL A 925 -7.51 -53.38 -4.73
C VAL A 925 -7.25 -52.27 -3.70
N ILE A 926 -6.92 -51.08 -4.17
CA ILE A 926 -6.67 -49.90 -3.34
C ILE A 926 -7.91 -49.01 -3.44
N VAL A 927 -8.59 -48.82 -2.33
CA VAL A 927 -9.74 -47.94 -2.22
C VAL A 927 -9.30 -46.63 -1.56
N VAL A 928 -9.57 -45.49 -2.20
CA VAL A 928 -9.50 -44.16 -1.61
C VAL A 928 -10.93 -43.67 -1.48
N PRO A 929 -11.52 -43.72 -0.27
CA PRO A 929 -12.93 -43.41 -0.07
C PRO A 929 -13.27 -42.04 -0.67
N GLY A 930 -14.39 -41.94 -1.35
CA GLY A 930 -14.86 -40.70 -1.97
C GLY A 930 -14.10 -40.23 -3.22
N LYS A 931 -13.04 -40.96 -3.68
CA LYS A 931 -12.20 -40.49 -4.80
C LYS A 931 -12.02 -41.55 -5.90
N LEU A 932 -11.42 -42.67 -5.58
CA LEU A 932 -11.11 -43.68 -6.58
C LEU A 932 -10.95 -45.10 -6.01
N VAL A 933 -11.08 -46.06 -6.90
CA VAL A 933 -10.66 -47.48 -6.68
C VAL A 933 -9.65 -47.85 -7.76
N ASN A 934 -8.48 -48.32 -7.34
CA ASN A 934 -7.44 -48.80 -8.25
C ASN A 934 -7.25 -50.33 -8.11
N VAL A 935 -7.54 -51.04 -9.16
CA VAL A 935 -7.33 -52.50 -9.26
C VAL A 935 -5.93 -52.77 -9.83
N VAL A 936 -5.09 -53.43 -9.06
CA VAL A 936 -3.71 -53.80 -9.46
C VAL A 936 -3.68 -55.25 -9.85
N VAL A 937 -3.28 -55.55 -11.07
CA VAL A 937 -3.17 -56.90 -11.67
C VAL A 937 -1.76 -57.26 -12.07
#